data_0e5bc15ea0899323c34a353018ac30e8
#
_entry.id   0e5bc15ea0899323c34a353018ac30e8
#
_cell.length_a   1.000
_cell.length_b   1.000
_cell.length_c   1.000
_cell.angle_alpha   90.00
_cell.angle_beta   90.00
_cell.angle_gamma   90.00
#
_symmetry.space_group_name_H-M   'P 1'
#
loop_
_entity.id
_entity.type
_entity.pdbx_description
1 polymer ?
#
loop_
_entity_poly.entity_id
_entity_poly.type
_entity_poly.pdbx_seq_one_letter_code
_entity_poly.pdbx_strand_id
1 'polypeptide(L)'
;MAATTLQEPPVTLELAREHGMTDEEYAWMVEKLGRTPTFTELGIYSVMWSEHCSYKNSIAVLKTLPREGDALLVGAGEENAGLVDIGDGLAVAFKIESHNHPSAVEPYQGAATGVGGIQRDIFTMGARPICSLNSLRFGPLDNPRVRYLFDGVVRGIGDYGNSFGVPTVAGEVYFDPSYEGNPLVNAMSVGVVKVGQTASAIATGVGNAVYIVGSATGRDGIHGATFASEEISEASEAKRPSVQVGDPFTEKLLLEATLEAIRAGVVVGIQDMGAAGLTCSSCEMSAKGGAGMELHVDRVPQREAGMTPYEIMLSESQERMLVVCKPEHEETLRAIFEKWDLHAARLGHVTDDGRVKVYWHGELVADVPAEHLVLGGGAPVYHRETRRPAYLDQTAAFDLATVPDLDVADAAPALLQLLGSPNIASKRWVFEQYDTMVRTNTVAGPGPSDAAVVRIKGSRKGLAVKTDCNGRYVYLNPRKGGQIAVAEAARNVVCAGGKPLAITNCLNFGNPYKPEVYWVFKEAVGGMGEACRALGTPVTGGNVSFYNENPTGAVFPTPTIGMLGLVEDVERHTTTAAFQAEGDVILLLSPAAWQHRNDLGGSEYLAALHGLTAGDAPHFVLDEEKAVQEALLGLIRAGLVRSAHDVSDGGLAVCLAESVIFS
;
A
#
# COMPACT_ATOMS: atom_id res chain seq x y z
N MET A 1 19.69 36.41 22.91
CA MET A 1 20.46 35.18 22.68
C MET A 1 21.24 35.40 21.40
N ALA A 2 22.54 35.10 21.36
CA ALA A 2 23.33 35.24 20.14
C ALA A 2 22.75 34.25 19.11
N ALA A 3 22.47 34.72 17.88
CA ALA A 3 22.08 33.85 16.80
C ALA A 3 23.20 32.82 16.61
N THR A 4 22.90 31.56 16.86
CA THR A 4 23.82 30.47 16.57
C THR A 4 23.86 30.36 15.04
N THR A 5 24.95 30.84 14.44
CA THR A 5 25.14 30.73 12.99
C THR A 5 25.10 29.24 12.62
N LEU A 6 24.17 28.85 11.77
CA LEU A 6 24.03 27.48 11.27
C LEU A 6 25.31 27.12 10.48
N GLN A 7 26.07 26.15 10.96
CA GLN A 7 27.23 25.62 10.23
C GLN A 7 26.80 24.33 9.51
N GLU A 8 26.40 24.48 8.26
CA GLU A 8 26.15 23.35 7.37
C GLU A 8 27.43 22.92 6.65
N PRO A 9 27.62 21.60 6.38
CA PRO A 9 28.78 21.14 5.60
C PRO A 9 28.66 21.64 4.14
N PRO A 10 29.81 21.93 3.47
CA PRO A 10 29.79 22.30 2.06
C PRO A 10 29.32 21.09 1.22
N VAL A 11 28.42 21.34 0.29
CA VAL A 11 27.88 20.27 -0.59
C VAL A 11 28.89 19.95 -1.70
N THR A 12 29.25 18.67 -1.79
CA THR A 12 30.14 18.11 -2.80
C THR A 12 29.44 16.94 -3.50
N LEU A 13 29.99 16.50 -4.65
CA LEU A 13 29.52 15.29 -5.32
C LEU A 13 29.63 14.03 -4.44
N GLU A 14 30.68 13.94 -3.62
CA GLU A 14 30.87 12.82 -2.69
C GLU A 14 29.75 12.78 -1.66
N LEU A 15 29.45 13.94 -1.05
CA LEU A 15 28.35 14.07 -0.10
C LEU A 15 26.99 13.76 -0.75
N ALA A 16 26.78 14.14 -2.02
CA ALA A 16 25.56 13.79 -2.75
C ALA A 16 25.42 12.27 -2.97
N ARG A 17 26.53 11.58 -3.24
CA ARG A 17 26.54 10.09 -3.33
C ARG A 17 26.20 9.43 -2.00
N GLU A 18 26.71 9.98 -0.88
CA GLU A 18 26.35 9.51 0.48
C GLU A 18 24.84 9.68 0.76
N HIS A 19 24.20 10.64 0.10
CA HIS A 19 22.73 10.87 0.14
C HIS A 19 21.95 10.04 -0.90
N GLY A 20 22.60 9.05 -1.56
CA GLY A 20 21.95 8.16 -2.52
C GLY A 20 21.70 8.77 -3.91
N MET A 21 22.25 9.92 -4.22
CA MET A 21 22.14 10.54 -5.55
C MET A 21 23.22 10.00 -6.50
N THR A 22 22.85 9.84 -7.77
CA THR A 22 23.81 9.57 -8.84
C THR A 22 24.56 10.82 -9.25
N ASP A 23 25.70 10.66 -9.95
CA ASP A 23 26.48 11.79 -10.48
C ASP A 23 25.64 12.64 -11.44
N GLU A 24 24.79 12.00 -12.22
CA GLU A 24 23.89 12.64 -13.17
C GLU A 24 22.80 13.46 -12.45
N GLU A 25 22.19 12.88 -11.42
CA GLU A 25 21.19 13.58 -10.60
C GLU A 25 21.79 14.80 -9.89
N TYR A 26 23.00 14.67 -9.35
CA TYR A 26 23.72 15.80 -8.77
C TYR A 26 23.97 16.92 -9.80
N ALA A 27 24.43 16.56 -10.99
CA ALA A 27 24.66 17.52 -12.07
C ALA A 27 23.35 18.25 -12.48
N TRP A 28 22.25 17.51 -12.61
CA TRP A 28 20.93 18.08 -12.89
C TRP A 28 20.43 19.01 -11.78
N MET A 29 20.63 18.64 -10.51
CA MET A 29 20.27 19.50 -9.39
C MET A 29 21.01 20.84 -9.45
N VAL A 30 22.33 20.81 -9.65
CA VAL A 30 23.16 22.02 -9.78
C VAL A 30 22.73 22.88 -10.99
N GLU A 31 22.46 22.25 -12.14
CA GLU A 31 21.95 22.92 -13.33
C GLU A 31 20.60 23.60 -13.07
N LYS A 32 19.65 22.88 -12.47
CA LYS A 32 18.30 23.38 -12.17
C LYS A 32 18.31 24.53 -11.16
N LEU A 33 19.19 24.48 -10.17
CA LEU A 33 19.36 25.55 -9.18
C LEU A 33 20.19 26.72 -9.72
N GLY A 34 21.03 26.51 -10.74
CA GLY A 34 21.98 27.50 -11.26
C GLY A 34 23.13 27.84 -10.29
N ARG A 35 23.30 27.06 -9.23
CA ARG A 35 24.30 27.23 -8.18
C ARG A 35 24.53 25.93 -7.42
N THR A 36 25.60 25.87 -6.63
CA THR A 36 25.79 24.81 -5.63
C THR A 36 24.65 24.86 -4.60
N PRO A 37 23.97 23.74 -4.29
CA PRO A 37 22.92 23.68 -3.29
C PRO A 37 23.45 23.90 -1.88
N THR A 38 22.60 24.33 -0.97
CA THR A 38 22.85 24.25 0.49
C THR A 38 22.73 22.80 0.95
N PHE A 39 23.18 22.50 2.17
CA PHE A 39 23.04 21.14 2.74
C PHE A 39 21.56 20.76 2.92
N THR A 40 20.73 21.69 3.37
CA THR A 40 19.28 21.48 3.47
C THR A 40 18.65 21.21 2.08
N GLU A 41 19.06 21.92 1.02
CA GLU A 41 18.59 21.67 -0.34
C GLU A 41 19.04 20.31 -0.89
N LEU A 42 20.28 19.91 -0.62
CA LEU A 42 20.75 18.54 -0.94
C LEU A 42 19.83 17.49 -0.31
N GLY A 43 19.51 17.64 0.98
CA GLY A 43 18.58 16.75 1.67
C GLY A 43 17.21 16.70 0.98
N ILE A 44 16.63 17.86 0.68
CA ILE A 44 15.34 17.97 -0.02
C ILE A 44 15.36 17.23 -1.37
N TYR A 45 16.36 17.48 -2.22
CA TYR A 45 16.47 16.81 -3.51
C TYR A 45 16.69 15.30 -3.38
N SER A 46 17.54 14.88 -2.44
CA SER A 46 17.88 13.47 -2.26
C SER A 46 16.66 12.60 -1.90
N VAL A 47 15.80 13.09 -1.00
CA VAL A 47 14.59 12.34 -0.61
C VAL A 47 13.51 12.43 -1.70
N MET A 48 13.28 13.61 -2.29
CA MET A 48 12.28 13.78 -3.35
C MET A 48 12.64 13.05 -4.64
N TRP A 49 13.91 12.88 -4.96
CA TRP A 49 14.39 12.13 -6.11
C TRP A 49 14.78 10.67 -5.78
N SER A 50 14.50 10.21 -4.56
CA SER A 50 14.56 8.78 -4.23
C SER A 50 13.53 8.00 -5.05
N GLU A 51 13.74 6.69 -5.26
CA GLU A 51 12.73 5.86 -5.95
C GLU A 51 11.38 5.90 -5.25
N HIS A 52 11.41 5.91 -3.92
CA HIS A 52 10.20 5.87 -3.10
C HIS A 52 9.28 7.08 -3.33
N CYS A 53 9.84 8.30 -3.45
CA CYS A 53 9.05 9.52 -3.67
C CYS A 53 8.82 9.84 -5.15
N SER A 54 9.83 9.62 -6.00
CA SER A 54 9.77 10.07 -7.41
C SER A 54 9.23 9.03 -8.38
N TYR A 55 9.19 7.73 -7.98
CA TYR A 55 8.86 6.64 -8.91
C TYR A 55 9.72 6.65 -10.19
N LYS A 56 10.95 7.15 -10.09
CA LYS A 56 11.83 7.43 -11.25
C LYS A 56 12.09 6.23 -12.15
N ASN A 57 12.08 5.01 -11.61
CA ASN A 57 12.25 3.78 -12.37
C ASN A 57 10.93 3.13 -12.79
N SER A 58 9.81 3.45 -12.18
CA SER A 58 8.54 2.73 -12.35
C SER A 58 7.48 3.50 -13.12
N ILE A 59 7.45 4.82 -13.04
CA ILE A 59 6.35 5.65 -13.56
C ILE A 59 6.07 5.45 -15.05
N ALA A 60 7.11 5.23 -15.87
CA ALA A 60 6.94 4.98 -17.30
C ALA A 60 6.11 3.72 -17.58
N VAL A 61 6.23 2.69 -16.73
CA VAL A 61 5.46 1.44 -16.80
C VAL A 61 4.08 1.62 -16.16
N LEU A 62 4.00 2.29 -15.01
CA LEU A 62 2.72 2.51 -14.32
C LEU A 62 1.70 3.28 -15.15
N LYS A 63 2.16 4.20 -16.00
CA LYS A 63 1.29 4.95 -16.94
C LYS A 63 0.56 4.06 -17.96
N THR A 64 0.92 2.78 -18.11
CA THR A 64 0.24 1.82 -19.00
C THR A 64 -1.00 1.19 -18.36
N LEU A 65 -1.17 1.30 -17.04
CA LEU A 65 -2.32 0.80 -16.31
C LEU A 65 -3.59 1.62 -16.65
N PRO A 66 -4.78 0.99 -16.71
CA PRO A 66 -6.04 1.71 -16.91
C PRO A 66 -6.39 2.55 -15.68
N ARG A 67 -6.65 3.83 -15.88
CA ARG A 67 -6.91 4.84 -14.84
C ARG A 67 -8.28 5.50 -14.96
N GLU A 68 -9.08 5.08 -15.92
CA GLU A 68 -10.40 5.64 -16.22
C GLU A 68 -11.48 4.58 -16.02
N GLY A 69 -12.63 5.00 -15.49
CA GLY A 69 -13.79 4.14 -15.26
C GLY A 69 -14.98 4.97 -14.76
N ASP A 70 -16.20 4.50 -15.09
CA ASP A 70 -17.45 5.24 -14.82
C ASP A 70 -17.67 5.58 -13.33
N ALA A 71 -17.18 4.72 -12.43
CA ALA A 71 -17.31 4.92 -10.98
C ALA A 71 -16.17 5.74 -10.37
N LEU A 72 -15.13 6.09 -11.14
CA LEU A 72 -13.93 6.74 -10.63
C LEU A 72 -14.14 8.25 -10.56
N LEU A 73 -14.04 8.82 -9.35
CA LEU A 73 -14.12 10.27 -9.10
C LEU A 73 -12.74 10.93 -9.01
N VAL A 74 -11.74 10.19 -8.50
CA VAL A 74 -10.33 10.60 -8.41
C VAL A 74 -9.46 9.43 -8.83
N GLY A 75 -8.63 9.66 -9.82
CA GLY A 75 -7.74 8.68 -10.40
C GLY A 75 -6.36 8.61 -9.75
N ALA A 76 -5.55 7.66 -10.22
CA ALA A 76 -4.21 7.44 -9.71
C ALA A 76 -3.28 8.65 -9.91
N GLY A 77 -2.70 9.14 -8.83
CA GLY A 77 -1.75 10.26 -8.78
C GLY A 77 -2.41 11.65 -8.79
N GLU A 78 -3.74 11.73 -8.72
CA GLU A 78 -4.44 13.01 -8.62
C GLU A 78 -4.51 13.52 -7.18
N GLU A 79 -4.72 12.61 -6.21
CA GLU A 79 -4.80 12.90 -4.78
C GLU A 79 -4.10 11.81 -3.95
N ASN A 80 -4.11 11.94 -2.62
CA ASN A 80 -3.47 10.98 -1.70
C ASN A 80 -4.05 9.56 -1.83
N ALA A 81 -5.34 9.42 -2.17
CA ALA A 81 -5.97 8.14 -2.45
C ALA A 81 -6.96 8.26 -3.61
N GLY A 82 -7.23 7.15 -4.31
CA GLY A 82 -8.29 7.09 -5.30
C GLY A 82 -9.67 7.16 -4.66
N LEU A 83 -10.64 7.72 -5.39
CA LEU A 83 -12.01 7.91 -4.92
C LEU A 83 -13.00 7.29 -5.90
N VAL A 84 -13.86 6.38 -5.39
CA VAL A 84 -14.83 5.62 -6.18
C VAL A 84 -16.25 5.95 -5.74
N ASP A 85 -17.11 6.35 -6.68
CA ASP A 85 -18.54 6.55 -6.45
C ASP A 85 -19.25 5.21 -6.21
N ILE A 86 -20.02 5.12 -5.15
CA ILE A 86 -20.84 3.96 -4.82
C ILE A 86 -22.34 4.27 -4.85
N GLY A 87 -22.72 5.43 -5.39
CA GLY A 87 -24.09 5.93 -5.44
C GLY A 87 -24.57 6.51 -4.11
N ASP A 88 -25.80 7.00 -4.09
CA ASP A 88 -26.44 7.62 -2.93
C ASP A 88 -25.69 8.85 -2.36
N GLY A 89 -24.85 9.49 -3.18
CA GLY A 89 -24.00 10.60 -2.78
C GLY A 89 -22.83 10.20 -1.88
N LEU A 90 -22.44 8.93 -1.90
CA LEU A 90 -21.34 8.38 -1.14
C LEU A 90 -20.20 7.95 -2.07
N ALA A 91 -18.97 8.13 -1.60
CA ALA A 91 -17.76 7.66 -2.27
C ALA A 91 -16.85 6.93 -1.28
N VAL A 92 -15.98 6.09 -1.82
CA VAL A 92 -15.00 5.30 -1.08
C VAL A 92 -13.59 5.73 -1.49
N ALA A 93 -12.81 6.17 -0.51
CA ALA A 93 -11.37 6.34 -0.65
C ALA A 93 -10.67 5.07 -0.16
N PHE A 94 -9.72 4.55 -0.94
CA PHE A 94 -8.94 3.37 -0.53
C PHE A 94 -7.56 3.37 -1.17
N LYS A 95 -6.59 2.83 -0.46
CA LYS A 95 -5.20 2.74 -0.89
C LYS A 95 -4.49 1.60 -0.16
N ILE A 96 -3.47 1.03 -0.80
CA ILE A 96 -2.53 0.07 -0.22
C ILE A 96 -1.11 0.58 -0.40
N GLU A 97 -0.28 0.45 0.64
CA GLU A 97 1.14 0.80 0.59
C GLU A 97 2.02 -0.23 1.28
N SER A 98 3.30 -0.25 0.91
CA SER A 98 4.33 -1.09 1.52
C SER A 98 5.03 -0.39 2.67
N HIS A 99 5.36 -1.18 3.69
CA HIS A 99 6.25 -0.79 4.78
C HIS A 99 7.30 -1.87 5.05
N ASN A 100 7.91 -2.40 3.97
CA ASN A 100 8.77 -3.59 3.98
C ASN A 100 10.10 -3.35 4.70
N HIS A 101 10.88 -2.36 4.24
CA HIS A 101 12.21 -2.04 4.75
C HIS A 101 12.20 -1.68 6.24
N PRO A 102 11.33 -0.78 6.72
CA PRO A 102 11.22 -0.51 8.15
C PRO A 102 10.89 -1.75 8.98
N SER A 103 10.00 -2.61 8.47
CA SER A 103 9.57 -3.84 9.16
C SER A 103 10.66 -4.92 9.20
N ALA A 104 11.59 -4.93 8.26
CA ALA A 104 12.73 -5.86 8.26
C ALA A 104 13.72 -5.55 9.39
N VAL A 105 13.82 -4.29 9.80
CA VAL A 105 14.75 -3.79 10.82
C VAL A 105 14.08 -3.69 12.19
N GLU A 106 12.92 -3.05 12.26
CA GLU A 106 12.13 -2.86 13.48
C GLU A 106 10.67 -3.28 13.22
N PRO A 107 10.35 -4.58 13.31
CA PRO A 107 9.09 -5.13 12.80
C PRO A 107 7.85 -4.55 13.47
N TYR A 108 7.91 -4.25 14.77
CA TYR A 108 6.77 -3.68 15.49
C TYR A 108 6.48 -2.26 15.02
N GLN A 109 7.45 -1.36 15.08
CA GLN A 109 7.27 0.04 14.69
C GLN A 109 7.09 0.19 13.17
N GLY A 110 7.83 -0.58 12.38
CA GLY A 110 7.70 -0.58 10.94
C GLY A 110 6.28 -0.96 10.47
N ALA A 111 5.69 -1.98 11.08
CA ALA A 111 4.31 -2.37 10.74
C ALA A 111 3.26 -1.40 11.33
N ALA A 112 3.45 -0.93 12.55
CA ALA A 112 2.57 0.04 13.21
C ALA A 112 2.45 1.33 12.38
N THR A 113 3.58 1.91 11.96
CA THR A 113 3.62 3.14 11.16
C THR A 113 3.12 2.92 9.72
N GLY A 114 3.24 1.71 9.18
CA GLY A 114 2.58 1.34 7.93
C GLY A 114 1.05 1.43 8.02
N VAL A 115 0.47 0.96 9.14
CA VAL A 115 -0.98 1.12 9.40
C VAL A 115 -1.34 2.59 9.57
N GLY A 116 -0.58 3.36 10.36
CA GLY A 116 -0.83 4.79 10.58
C GLY A 116 -0.78 5.59 9.27
N GLY A 117 0.29 5.43 8.48
CA GLY A 117 0.45 6.13 7.20
C GLY A 117 -0.72 5.92 6.25
N ILE A 118 -1.13 4.67 6.07
CA ILE A 118 -2.23 4.38 5.15
C ILE A 118 -3.59 4.91 5.65
N GLN A 119 -3.79 5.02 6.97
CA GLN A 119 -4.99 5.65 7.52
C GLN A 119 -5.01 7.16 7.24
N ARG A 120 -3.85 7.84 7.37
CA ARG A 120 -3.73 9.28 7.09
C ARG A 120 -4.07 9.61 5.65
N ASP A 121 -3.61 8.84 4.68
CA ASP A 121 -3.98 9.01 3.28
C ASP A 121 -5.51 9.05 3.07
N ILE A 122 -6.22 8.18 3.78
CA ILE A 122 -7.68 8.07 3.66
C ILE A 122 -8.38 9.29 4.30
N PHE A 123 -8.02 9.66 5.53
CA PHE A 123 -8.73 10.76 6.16
C PHE A 123 -8.27 12.16 5.70
N THR A 124 -7.09 12.27 5.08
CA THR A 124 -6.67 13.47 4.35
C THR A 124 -7.63 13.79 3.20
N MET A 125 -8.19 12.76 2.56
CA MET A 125 -9.25 12.92 1.55
C MET A 125 -10.62 13.36 2.11
N GLY A 126 -10.76 13.51 3.42
CA GLY A 126 -12.05 13.73 4.09
C GLY A 126 -12.85 12.45 4.35
N ALA A 127 -12.33 11.29 3.93
CA ALA A 127 -12.98 10.00 4.14
C ALA A 127 -12.70 9.46 5.53
N ARG A 128 -13.73 8.95 6.20
CA ARG A 128 -13.56 8.26 7.48
C ARG A 128 -13.15 6.82 7.24
N PRO A 129 -11.97 6.39 7.71
CA PRO A 129 -11.58 4.98 7.65
C PRO A 129 -12.60 4.09 8.36
N ILE A 130 -13.00 3.00 7.73
CA ILE A 130 -13.98 2.03 8.26
C ILE A 130 -13.46 0.62 8.36
N CYS A 131 -12.41 0.27 7.63
CA CYS A 131 -11.71 -1.00 7.77
C CYS A 131 -10.28 -0.96 7.20
N SER A 132 -9.46 -1.89 7.68
CA SER A 132 -8.09 -2.14 7.25
C SER A 132 -7.91 -3.59 6.83
N LEU A 133 -6.93 -3.83 5.96
CA LEU A 133 -6.46 -5.13 5.51
C LEU A 133 -4.94 -5.11 5.43
N ASN A 134 -4.33 -6.31 5.40
CA ASN A 134 -2.89 -6.43 5.22
C ASN A 134 -2.55 -7.56 4.25
N SER A 135 -1.43 -7.43 3.54
CA SER A 135 -0.81 -8.53 2.81
C SER A 135 0.61 -8.71 3.34
N LEU A 136 0.87 -9.87 3.91
CA LEU A 136 2.10 -10.18 4.65
C LEU A 136 2.85 -11.35 4.03
N ARG A 137 4.17 -11.23 3.88
CA ARG A 137 5.05 -12.28 3.37
C ARG A 137 6.26 -12.44 4.27
N PHE A 138 6.60 -13.67 4.60
CA PHE A 138 7.73 -14.00 5.46
C PHE A 138 8.49 -15.22 4.94
N GLY A 139 9.73 -15.39 5.39
CA GLY A 139 10.47 -16.64 5.23
C GLY A 139 9.87 -17.81 6.01
N PRO A 140 10.54 -19.00 6.00
CA PRO A 140 10.07 -20.19 6.72
C PRO A 140 10.01 -19.98 8.25
N LEU A 141 8.93 -20.48 8.88
CA LEU A 141 8.69 -20.32 10.32
C LEU A 141 9.63 -21.13 11.23
N ASP A 142 10.43 -22.04 10.72
CA ASP A 142 11.46 -22.75 11.48
C ASP A 142 12.66 -21.86 11.81
N ASN A 143 12.86 -20.74 11.06
CA ASN A 143 13.88 -19.74 11.33
C ASN A 143 13.46 -18.83 12.51
N PRO A 144 14.27 -18.73 13.60
CA PRO A 144 13.97 -17.87 14.75
C PRO A 144 13.85 -16.37 14.39
N ARG A 145 14.64 -15.89 13.43
CA ARG A 145 14.57 -14.48 12.98
C ARG A 145 13.24 -14.20 12.27
N VAL A 146 12.78 -15.13 11.43
CA VAL A 146 11.48 -15.02 10.76
C VAL A 146 10.34 -14.98 11.78
N ARG A 147 10.38 -15.83 12.81
CA ARG A 147 9.37 -15.79 13.89
C ARG A 147 9.36 -14.46 14.64
N TYR A 148 10.54 -13.89 14.91
CA TYR A 148 10.66 -12.58 15.53
C TYR A 148 10.05 -11.47 14.65
N LEU A 149 10.35 -11.47 13.35
CA LEU A 149 9.78 -10.52 12.40
C LEU A 149 8.26 -10.66 12.30
N PHE A 150 7.78 -11.90 12.19
CA PHE A 150 6.35 -12.22 12.09
C PHE A 150 5.56 -11.76 13.33
N ASP A 151 6.03 -12.15 14.53
CA ASP A 151 5.42 -11.72 15.80
C ASP A 151 5.39 -10.20 15.92
N GLY A 152 6.52 -9.53 15.67
CA GLY A 152 6.63 -8.08 15.76
C GLY A 152 5.70 -7.35 14.78
N VAL A 153 5.63 -7.79 13.52
CA VAL A 153 4.74 -7.21 12.49
C VAL A 153 3.27 -7.38 12.89
N VAL A 154 2.86 -8.59 13.26
CA VAL A 154 1.46 -8.87 13.64
C VAL A 154 1.05 -8.04 14.85
N ARG A 155 1.91 -7.92 15.85
CA ARG A 155 1.66 -7.09 17.05
C ARG A 155 1.61 -5.60 16.70
N GLY A 156 2.53 -5.10 15.89
CA GLY A 156 2.54 -3.70 15.46
C GLY A 156 1.25 -3.30 14.75
N ILE A 157 0.78 -4.14 13.82
CA ILE A 157 -0.51 -3.96 13.13
C ILE A 157 -1.68 -3.97 14.14
N GLY A 158 -1.69 -4.98 15.03
CA GLY A 158 -2.76 -5.15 16.02
C GLY A 158 -2.84 -3.97 16.98
N ASP A 159 -1.74 -3.63 17.63
CA ASP A 159 -1.71 -2.58 18.65
C ASP A 159 -2.06 -1.21 18.05
N TYR A 160 -1.57 -0.89 16.84
CA TYR A 160 -1.91 0.37 16.20
C TYR A 160 -3.38 0.43 15.76
N GLY A 161 -3.85 -0.59 15.01
CA GLY A 161 -5.22 -0.64 14.51
C GLY A 161 -6.28 -0.68 15.62
N ASN A 162 -6.03 -1.48 16.66
CA ASN A 162 -6.93 -1.61 17.82
C ASN A 162 -7.02 -0.30 18.60
N SER A 163 -5.90 0.38 18.85
CA SER A 163 -5.87 1.65 19.57
C SER A 163 -6.46 2.81 18.74
N PHE A 164 -6.21 2.82 17.43
CA PHE A 164 -6.82 3.78 16.51
C PHE A 164 -8.34 3.56 16.35
N GLY A 165 -8.81 2.33 16.56
CA GLY A 165 -10.22 1.96 16.56
C GLY A 165 -10.83 1.81 15.16
N VAL A 166 -10.06 1.23 14.23
CA VAL A 166 -10.51 0.79 12.90
C VAL A 166 -10.29 -0.71 12.79
N PRO A 167 -11.32 -1.52 12.43
CA PRO A 167 -11.19 -2.95 12.41
C PRO A 167 -10.28 -3.43 11.28
N THR A 168 -9.42 -4.41 11.55
CA THR A 168 -8.68 -5.16 10.53
C THR A 168 -9.51 -6.38 10.14
N VAL A 169 -10.14 -6.33 8.98
CA VAL A 169 -11.26 -7.24 8.62
C VAL A 169 -10.87 -8.38 7.70
N ALA A 170 -9.73 -8.28 7.02
CA ALA A 170 -9.21 -9.29 6.10
C ALA A 170 -7.70 -9.12 5.93
N GLY A 171 -7.13 -9.95 5.08
CA GLY A 171 -5.72 -9.94 4.72
C GLY A 171 -5.27 -11.30 4.24
N GLU A 172 -3.98 -11.42 4.02
CA GLU A 172 -3.33 -12.67 3.64
C GLU A 172 -1.94 -12.78 4.28
N VAL A 173 -1.51 -14.00 4.54
CA VAL A 173 -0.17 -14.29 5.07
C VAL A 173 0.40 -15.50 4.35
N TYR A 174 1.58 -15.32 3.73
CA TYR A 174 2.32 -16.38 3.06
C TYR A 174 3.73 -16.53 3.60
N PHE A 175 4.25 -17.74 3.47
CA PHE A 175 5.59 -18.13 3.89
C PHE A 175 6.31 -18.80 2.73
N ASP A 176 7.47 -18.26 2.36
CA ASP A 176 8.32 -18.84 1.31
C ASP A 176 9.78 -18.45 1.55
N PRO A 177 10.75 -19.33 1.28
CA PRO A 177 12.18 -19.02 1.45
C PRO A 177 12.64 -17.75 0.74
N SER A 178 11.99 -17.35 -0.36
CA SER A 178 12.33 -16.14 -1.10
C SER A 178 12.16 -14.85 -0.29
N TYR A 179 11.30 -14.86 0.73
CA TYR A 179 11.06 -13.70 1.61
C TYR A 179 11.91 -13.69 2.89
N GLU A 180 12.82 -14.66 3.05
CA GLU A 180 13.67 -14.72 4.25
C GLU A 180 14.56 -13.47 4.35
N GLY A 181 14.52 -12.80 5.51
CA GLY A 181 15.28 -11.56 5.77
C GLY A 181 14.68 -10.28 5.15
N ASN A 182 13.78 -10.41 4.20
CA ASN A 182 13.07 -9.29 3.59
C ASN A 182 11.55 -9.55 3.60
N PRO A 183 10.87 -9.36 4.74
CA PRO A 183 9.42 -9.53 4.81
C PRO A 183 8.73 -8.48 3.95
N LEU A 184 7.59 -8.84 3.35
CA LEU A 184 6.70 -7.87 2.74
C LEU A 184 5.56 -7.55 3.71
N VAL A 185 5.38 -6.28 3.98
CA VAL A 185 4.34 -5.76 4.87
C VAL A 185 3.58 -4.68 4.12
N ASN A 186 2.42 -5.03 3.61
CA ASN A 186 1.57 -4.11 2.87
C ASN A 186 0.29 -3.85 3.67
N ALA A 187 -0.02 -2.58 3.90
CA ALA A 187 -1.20 -2.15 4.65
C ALA A 187 -2.19 -1.44 3.73
N MET A 188 -3.45 -1.81 3.82
CA MET A 188 -4.56 -1.21 3.06
C MET A 188 -5.57 -0.60 4.01
N SER A 189 -6.09 0.57 3.66
CA SER A 189 -7.20 1.21 4.37
C SER A 189 -8.30 1.60 3.40
N VAL A 190 -9.53 1.57 3.91
CA VAL A 190 -10.76 1.90 3.17
C VAL A 190 -11.61 2.84 4.01
N GLY A 191 -12.02 3.95 3.45
CA GLY A 191 -12.85 4.95 4.12
C GLY A 191 -14.01 5.42 3.26
N VAL A 192 -15.03 5.98 3.92
CA VAL A 192 -16.25 6.49 3.27
C VAL A 192 -16.36 7.99 3.47
N VAL A 193 -16.74 8.68 2.41
CA VAL A 193 -16.97 10.13 2.39
C VAL A 193 -18.24 10.46 1.61
N LYS A 194 -18.89 11.58 1.94
CA LYS A 194 -19.94 12.14 1.08
C LYS A 194 -19.32 12.86 -0.11
N VAL A 195 -19.87 12.62 -1.29
CA VAL A 195 -19.46 13.35 -2.51
C VAL A 195 -19.60 14.86 -2.27
N GLY A 196 -18.54 15.60 -2.61
CA GLY A 196 -18.46 17.05 -2.36
C GLY A 196 -17.98 17.46 -0.95
N GLN A 197 -17.66 16.50 -0.07
CA GLN A 197 -17.03 16.76 1.24
C GLN A 197 -15.58 16.24 1.29
N THR A 198 -14.92 16.22 0.16
CA THR A 198 -13.52 15.82 0.01
C THR A 198 -12.58 17.00 0.18
N ALA A 199 -11.35 16.72 0.59
CA ALA A 199 -10.25 17.68 0.60
C ALA A 199 -9.19 17.27 -0.42
N SER A 200 -8.37 18.23 -0.85
CA SER A 200 -7.30 18.05 -1.84
C SER A 200 -5.95 18.41 -1.27
N ALA A 201 -4.91 17.73 -1.74
CA ALA A 201 -3.52 18.02 -1.40
C ALA A 201 -2.97 19.15 -2.31
N ILE A 202 -3.43 20.37 -2.08
CA ILE A 202 -3.14 21.51 -2.94
C ILE A 202 -2.83 22.78 -2.14
N ALA A 203 -1.86 23.59 -2.60
CA ALA A 203 -1.61 24.91 -2.08
C ALA A 203 -2.09 25.96 -3.07
N THR A 204 -3.11 26.73 -2.70
CA THR A 204 -3.66 27.80 -3.51
C THR A 204 -4.01 29.02 -2.67
N GLY A 205 -4.13 30.18 -3.33
CA GLY A 205 -4.47 31.45 -2.71
C GLY A 205 -3.27 32.11 -2.03
N VAL A 206 -2.61 33.01 -2.75
CA VAL A 206 -1.45 33.79 -2.25
C VAL A 206 -1.83 34.48 -0.93
N GLY A 207 -1.00 34.31 0.08
CA GLY A 207 -1.24 34.82 1.43
C GLY A 207 -2.04 33.88 2.35
N ASN A 208 -2.59 32.77 1.85
CA ASN A 208 -3.19 31.74 2.69
C ASN A 208 -2.14 31.17 3.66
N ALA A 209 -2.55 30.98 4.90
CA ALA A 209 -1.65 30.51 5.95
C ALA A 209 -1.34 29.01 5.81
N VAL A 210 -0.10 28.64 6.09
CA VAL A 210 0.39 27.25 6.11
C VAL A 210 0.64 26.83 7.54
N TYR A 211 0.01 25.76 7.96
CA TYR A 211 0.08 25.18 9.32
C TYR A 211 0.62 23.77 9.31
N ILE A 212 1.49 23.45 10.26
CA ILE A 212 1.73 22.07 10.66
C ILE A 212 0.83 21.75 11.85
N VAL A 213 0.14 20.62 11.79
CA VAL A 213 -0.79 20.17 12.83
C VAL A 213 -0.50 18.73 13.23
N GLY A 214 -0.85 18.36 14.47
CA GLY A 214 -0.67 17.01 15.01
C GLY A 214 0.46 16.91 16.04
N SER A 215 1.28 15.87 15.95
CA SER A 215 2.41 15.60 16.84
C SER A 215 3.56 16.59 16.69
N ALA A 216 4.40 16.68 17.73
CA ALA A 216 5.67 17.37 17.64
C ALA A 216 6.69 16.57 16.82
N THR A 217 7.57 17.27 16.11
CA THR A 217 8.60 16.69 15.24
C THR A 217 9.81 16.21 16.04
N GLY A 218 10.29 15.02 15.77
CA GLY A 218 11.52 14.44 16.29
C GLY A 218 12.50 14.07 15.17
N ARG A 219 13.60 13.38 15.50
CA ARG A 219 14.62 12.92 14.53
C ARG A 219 14.30 11.57 13.92
N ASP A 220 13.17 10.97 14.22
CA ASP A 220 12.74 9.69 13.69
C ASP A 220 12.42 9.79 12.18
N GLY A 221 12.78 8.75 11.44
CA GLY A 221 12.51 8.64 10.01
C GLY A 221 13.40 9.49 9.09
N ILE A 222 14.38 10.24 9.61
CA ILE A 222 15.32 10.98 8.74
C ILE A 222 16.01 10.00 7.79
N HIS A 223 15.93 10.25 6.47
CA HIS A 223 16.34 9.35 5.40
C HIS A 223 15.53 8.04 5.28
N GLY A 224 14.34 7.93 5.83
CA GLY A 224 13.48 6.76 5.70
C GLY A 224 13.16 6.44 4.23
N ALA A 225 12.78 7.44 3.44
CA ALA A 225 12.53 7.29 2.01
C ALA A 225 13.78 6.86 1.21
N THR A 226 14.96 7.33 1.60
CA THR A 226 16.24 6.88 1.02
C THR A 226 16.53 5.44 1.39
N PHE A 227 16.36 5.06 2.65
CA PHE A 227 16.51 3.67 3.11
C PHE A 227 15.56 2.71 2.41
N ALA A 228 14.32 3.12 2.15
CA ALA A 228 13.35 2.33 1.38
C ALA A 228 13.75 2.15 -0.10
N SER A 229 14.80 2.82 -0.56
CA SER A 229 15.38 2.74 -1.91
C SER A 229 16.75 2.05 -1.95
N GLU A 230 17.10 1.27 -0.92
CA GLU A 230 18.34 0.49 -0.80
C GLU A 230 18.03 -1.00 -0.60
N GLU A 231 18.97 -1.89 -0.95
CA GLU A 231 18.84 -3.33 -0.66
C GLU A 231 19.02 -3.61 0.84
N ILE A 232 18.22 -4.53 1.39
CA ILE A 232 18.34 -4.94 2.81
C ILE A 232 19.57 -5.86 2.96
N SER A 233 20.41 -5.56 3.94
CA SER A 233 21.61 -6.31 4.30
C SER A 233 21.80 -6.42 5.81
N GLU A 234 22.79 -7.16 6.28
CA GLU A 234 23.15 -7.20 7.70
C GLU A 234 23.51 -5.81 8.26
N ALA A 235 24.04 -4.91 7.42
CA ALA A 235 24.32 -3.53 7.81
C ALA A 235 23.05 -2.68 8.00
N SER A 236 21.89 -3.13 7.55
CA SER A 236 20.62 -2.39 7.66
C SER A 236 20.14 -2.23 9.11
N GLU A 237 20.62 -3.05 10.05
CA GLU A 237 20.33 -2.83 11.49
C GLU A 237 20.87 -1.48 11.99
N ALA A 238 21.94 -0.96 11.39
CA ALA A 238 22.45 0.39 11.71
C ALA A 238 21.48 1.51 11.25
N LYS A 239 20.53 1.22 10.36
CA LYS A 239 19.48 2.15 9.89
C LYS A 239 18.26 2.21 10.84
N ARG A 240 18.28 1.55 11.98
CA ARG A 240 17.18 1.59 12.97
C ARG A 240 16.69 3.01 13.30
N PRO A 241 17.55 4.05 13.42
CA PRO A 241 17.08 5.43 13.62
C PRO A 241 16.27 6.01 12.46
N SER A 242 16.35 5.42 11.25
CA SER A 242 15.52 5.80 10.09
C SER A 242 14.12 5.19 10.12
N VAL A 243 13.78 4.37 11.11
CA VAL A 243 12.44 3.83 11.31
C VAL A 243 11.62 4.80 12.15
N GLN A 244 10.42 5.09 11.67
CA GLN A 244 9.46 5.96 12.37
C GLN A 244 8.90 5.27 13.62
N VAL A 245 8.39 6.08 14.56
CA VAL A 245 7.67 5.62 15.76
C VAL A 245 6.23 6.08 15.69
N GLY A 246 5.28 5.16 15.81
CA GLY A 246 3.85 5.45 15.71
C GLY A 246 3.18 5.67 17.07
N ASP A 247 2.25 6.62 17.11
CA ASP A 247 1.36 6.91 18.25
C ASP A 247 -0.11 6.86 17.81
N PRO A 248 -0.76 5.69 17.90
CA PRO A 248 -2.14 5.52 17.45
C PRO A 248 -3.16 6.34 18.23
N PHE A 249 -2.85 6.73 19.47
CA PHE A 249 -3.72 7.60 20.25
C PHE A 249 -3.73 9.01 19.65
N THR A 250 -2.57 9.59 19.40
CA THR A 250 -2.45 10.91 18.75
C THR A 250 -3.03 10.88 17.33
N GLU A 251 -2.80 9.80 16.58
CA GLU A 251 -3.41 9.62 15.25
C GLU A 251 -4.95 9.62 15.30
N LYS A 252 -5.52 9.01 16.32
CA LYS A 252 -6.98 9.03 16.52
C LYS A 252 -7.50 10.45 16.74
N LEU A 253 -6.82 11.25 17.54
CA LEU A 253 -7.18 12.65 17.75
C LEU A 253 -7.02 13.45 16.46
N LEU A 254 -5.95 13.20 15.71
CA LEU A 254 -5.68 13.85 14.43
C LEU A 254 -6.76 13.54 13.38
N LEU A 255 -7.23 12.29 13.30
CA LEU A 255 -8.37 11.91 12.47
C LEU A 255 -9.61 12.76 12.79
N GLU A 256 -9.99 12.84 14.05
CA GLU A 256 -11.21 13.56 14.44
C GLU A 256 -11.09 15.07 14.18
N ALA A 257 -9.95 15.67 14.53
CA ALA A 257 -9.66 17.09 14.27
C ALA A 257 -9.66 17.39 12.77
N THR A 258 -9.02 16.57 11.95
CA THR A 258 -8.95 16.73 10.50
C THR A 258 -10.33 16.68 9.86
N LEU A 259 -11.12 15.66 10.18
CA LEU A 259 -12.49 15.55 9.65
C LEU A 259 -13.41 16.67 10.14
N GLU A 260 -13.20 17.20 11.36
CA GLU A 260 -13.91 18.36 11.86
C GLU A 260 -13.53 19.63 11.09
N ALA A 261 -12.25 19.86 10.85
CA ALA A 261 -11.75 21.02 10.10
C ALA A 261 -12.24 21.03 8.64
N ILE A 262 -12.22 19.86 7.97
CA ILE A 262 -12.75 19.72 6.61
C ILE A 262 -14.25 20.02 6.57
N ARG A 263 -15.04 19.48 7.51
CA ARG A 263 -16.48 19.73 7.59
C ARG A 263 -16.82 21.18 7.94
N ALA A 264 -15.98 21.85 8.72
CA ALA A 264 -16.12 23.27 9.02
C ALA A 264 -15.80 24.19 7.83
N GLY A 265 -15.25 23.64 6.72
CA GLY A 265 -14.88 24.40 5.51
C GLY A 265 -13.69 25.34 5.71
N VAL A 266 -12.85 25.08 6.71
CA VAL A 266 -11.68 25.94 7.01
C VAL A 266 -10.41 25.50 6.26
N VAL A 267 -10.42 24.29 5.68
CA VAL A 267 -9.28 23.72 4.93
C VAL A 267 -9.38 24.12 3.46
N VAL A 268 -8.34 24.76 2.94
CA VAL A 268 -8.14 25.02 1.50
C VAL A 268 -7.43 23.84 0.86
N GLY A 269 -6.40 23.34 1.52
CA GLY A 269 -5.65 22.15 1.10
C GLY A 269 -5.03 21.47 2.31
N ILE A 270 -4.84 20.15 2.21
CA ILE A 270 -4.27 19.34 3.28
C ILE A 270 -3.55 18.13 2.70
N GLN A 271 -2.41 17.80 3.28
CA GLN A 271 -1.64 16.60 2.95
C GLN A 271 -1.06 15.99 4.22
N ASP A 272 -1.00 14.67 4.29
CA ASP A 272 -0.30 13.98 5.34
C ASP A 272 1.23 14.16 5.19
N MET A 273 1.94 13.91 6.27
CA MET A 273 3.40 13.96 6.32
C MET A 273 3.94 12.55 6.54
N GLY A 274 3.86 11.73 5.49
CA GLY A 274 4.42 10.39 5.42
C GLY A 274 5.90 10.40 5.04
N ALA A 275 6.25 9.71 3.96
CA ALA A 275 7.61 9.68 3.43
C ALA A 275 8.13 11.11 3.14
N ALA A 276 9.39 11.36 3.49
CA ALA A 276 10.05 12.66 3.39
C ALA A 276 9.36 13.83 4.14
N GLY A 277 8.36 13.56 4.96
CA GLY A 277 7.76 14.47 5.92
C GLY A 277 7.35 15.85 5.36
N LEU A 278 7.86 16.93 5.96
CA LEU A 278 7.53 18.31 5.57
C LEU A 278 8.03 18.64 4.15
N THR A 279 9.11 18.02 3.71
CA THR A 279 9.65 18.19 2.36
C THR A 279 8.64 17.74 1.31
N CYS A 280 8.13 16.51 1.41
CA CYS A 280 7.19 15.96 0.44
C CYS A 280 5.88 16.78 0.42
N SER A 281 5.25 16.96 1.58
CA SER A 281 3.96 17.65 1.67
C SER A 281 4.02 19.08 1.14
N SER A 282 5.08 19.84 1.46
CA SER A 282 5.19 21.22 0.97
C SER A 282 5.47 21.31 -0.53
N CYS A 283 6.35 20.44 -1.06
CA CYS A 283 6.70 20.45 -2.48
C CYS A 283 5.55 19.97 -3.37
N GLU A 284 4.87 18.90 -2.99
CA GLU A 284 3.75 18.36 -3.77
C GLU A 284 2.55 19.27 -3.77
N MET A 285 2.14 19.80 -2.61
CA MET A 285 1.03 20.76 -2.52
C MET A 285 1.31 22.02 -3.32
N SER A 286 2.57 22.53 -3.29
CA SER A 286 2.99 23.71 -4.05
C SER A 286 2.96 23.45 -5.54
N ALA A 287 3.58 22.37 -6.01
CA ALA A 287 3.63 22.02 -7.44
C ALA A 287 2.23 21.79 -8.01
N LYS A 288 1.37 21.05 -7.29
CA LYS A 288 -0.01 20.79 -7.70
C LYS A 288 -0.87 22.05 -7.74
N GLY A 289 -0.62 22.99 -6.84
CA GLY A 289 -1.28 24.30 -6.78
C GLY A 289 -0.76 25.32 -7.77
N GLY A 290 0.36 25.07 -8.44
CA GLY A 290 1.07 26.06 -9.25
C GLY A 290 1.53 27.27 -8.42
N ALA A 291 1.79 27.07 -7.14
CA ALA A 291 2.12 28.08 -6.15
C ALA A 291 3.44 27.74 -5.44
N GLY A 292 3.93 28.65 -4.62
CA GLY A 292 5.05 28.42 -3.72
C GLY A 292 4.62 28.45 -2.26
N MET A 293 5.56 28.19 -1.36
CA MET A 293 5.40 28.34 0.07
C MET A 293 6.63 28.99 0.70
N GLU A 294 6.39 29.89 1.64
CA GLU A 294 7.40 30.39 2.58
C GLU A 294 7.17 29.70 3.92
N LEU A 295 8.20 28.98 4.43
CA LEU A 295 8.14 28.18 5.63
C LEU A 295 9.21 28.61 6.64
N HIS A 296 8.82 29.00 7.85
CA HIS A 296 9.69 29.30 8.98
C HIS A 296 9.78 28.08 9.90
N VAL A 297 10.74 27.20 9.63
CA VAL A 297 10.82 25.89 10.31
C VAL A 297 11.29 25.96 11.76
N ASP A 298 11.81 27.09 12.21
CA ASP A 298 12.05 27.39 13.63
C ASP A 298 10.76 27.46 14.46
N ARG A 299 9.59 27.52 13.83
CA ARG A 299 8.26 27.48 14.45
C ARG A 299 7.65 26.08 14.57
N VAL A 300 8.27 25.09 13.98
CA VAL A 300 7.81 23.69 14.05
C VAL A 300 7.88 23.20 15.49
N PRO A 301 6.79 22.66 16.08
CA PRO A 301 6.85 22.04 17.39
C PRO A 301 7.82 20.85 17.40
N GLN A 302 8.79 20.84 18.31
CA GLN A 302 9.85 19.84 18.36
C GLN A 302 9.76 19.02 19.65
N ARG A 303 9.98 17.71 19.57
CA ARG A 303 10.13 16.82 20.73
C ARG A 303 11.54 16.87 21.31
N GLU A 304 12.52 17.29 20.50
CA GLU A 304 13.94 17.27 20.82
C GLU A 304 14.54 18.66 20.62
N ALA A 305 15.38 19.07 21.53
CA ALA A 305 16.06 20.36 21.41
C ALA A 305 17.18 20.32 20.35
N GLY A 306 17.40 21.44 19.68
CA GLY A 306 18.55 21.63 18.80
C GLY A 306 18.45 20.92 17.46
N MET A 307 17.24 20.66 16.96
CA MET A 307 17.05 20.19 15.60
C MET A 307 17.44 21.26 14.58
N THR A 308 18.13 20.85 13.52
CA THR A 308 18.53 21.71 12.41
C THR A 308 17.40 21.81 11.37
N PRO A 309 17.43 22.83 10.46
CA PRO A 309 16.46 22.91 9.36
C PRO A 309 16.46 21.65 8.49
N TYR A 310 17.64 21.09 8.22
CA TYR A 310 17.80 19.81 7.51
C TYR A 310 17.02 18.68 8.18
N GLU A 311 17.22 18.48 9.49
CA GLU A 311 16.53 17.43 10.26
C GLU A 311 15.01 17.65 10.31
N ILE A 312 14.55 18.90 10.44
CA ILE A 312 13.12 19.23 10.50
C ILE A 312 12.44 18.96 9.14
N MET A 313 13.09 19.34 8.03
CA MET A 313 12.54 19.13 6.69
C MET A 313 12.45 17.65 6.31
N LEU A 314 13.43 16.83 6.74
CA LEU A 314 13.54 15.42 6.37
C LEU A 314 12.94 14.46 7.40
N SER A 315 12.55 14.94 8.59
CA SER A 315 11.92 14.10 9.61
C SER A 315 10.61 13.50 9.08
N GLU A 316 10.46 12.20 9.27
CA GLU A 316 9.23 11.46 8.96
C GLU A 316 8.44 11.11 10.25
N SER A 317 8.58 11.93 11.31
CA SER A 317 7.73 11.77 12.50
C SER A 317 6.27 11.67 12.10
N GLN A 318 5.62 10.66 12.63
CA GLN A 318 4.25 10.30 12.27
C GLN A 318 3.22 11.26 12.88
N GLU A 319 1.96 11.07 12.58
CA GLU A 319 0.81 11.81 13.14
C GLU A 319 0.89 13.32 12.93
N ARG A 320 1.36 13.75 11.74
CA ARG A 320 1.46 15.16 11.35
C ARG A 320 0.78 15.39 9.99
N MET A 321 0.21 16.58 9.82
CA MET A 321 -0.39 17.03 8.57
C MET A 321 0.07 18.45 8.25
N LEU A 322 0.17 18.77 6.95
CA LEU A 322 0.35 20.14 6.45
C LEU A 322 -1.00 20.67 5.94
N VAL A 323 -1.42 21.82 6.46
CA VAL A 323 -2.73 22.40 6.18
C VAL A 323 -2.58 23.81 5.63
N VAL A 324 -3.28 24.10 4.55
CA VAL A 324 -3.45 25.45 4.02
C VAL A 324 -4.85 25.96 4.37
N CYS A 325 -4.94 27.13 4.99
CA CYS A 325 -6.22 27.76 5.33
C CYS A 325 -6.21 29.25 4.99
N LYS A 326 -7.41 29.82 4.82
CA LYS A 326 -7.54 31.26 4.61
C LYS A 326 -7.24 32.04 5.91
N PRO A 327 -6.70 33.28 5.81
CA PRO A 327 -6.40 34.09 7.00
C PRO A 327 -7.60 34.26 7.95
N GLU A 328 -8.79 34.42 7.42
CA GLU A 328 -10.03 34.56 8.21
C GLU A 328 -10.45 33.29 8.97
N HIS A 329 -9.86 32.14 8.63
CA HIS A 329 -10.17 30.83 9.26
C HIS A 329 -9.08 30.33 10.21
N GLU A 330 -7.96 31.04 10.35
CA GLU A 330 -6.81 30.61 11.18
C GLU A 330 -7.21 30.32 12.63
N GLU A 331 -8.02 31.20 13.24
CA GLU A 331 -8.45 31.02 14.63
C GLU A 331 -9.36 29.80 14.80
N THR A 332 -10.27 29.58 13.86
CA THR A 332 -11.16 28.41 13.88
C THR A 332 -10.34 27.11 13.70
N LEU A 333 -9.37 27.10 12.77
CA LEU A 333 -8.48 25.96 12.57
C LEU A 333 -7.73 25.61 13.86
N ARG A 334 -7.08 26.61 14.47
CA ARG A 334 -6.34 26.40 15.74
C ARG A 334 -7.26 25.88 16.85
N ALA A 335 -8.41 26.49 17.04
CA ALA A 335 -9.37 26.10 18.06
C ALA A 335 -9.85 24.65 17.90
N ILE A 336 -9.99 24.15 16.65
CA ILE A 336 -10.34 22.75 16.38
C ILE A 336 -9.21 21.83 16.86
N PHE A 337 -7.96 22.08 16.47
CA PHE A 337 -6.84 21.22 16.85
C PHE A 337 -6.53 21.31 18.35
N GLU A 338 -6.59 22.49 18.95
CA GLU A 338 -6.44 22.69 20.40
C GLU A 338 -7.51 21.94 21.20
N LYS A 339 -8.78 21.92 20.74
CA LYS A 339 -9.86 21.11 21.33
C LYS A 339 -9.51 19.63 21.43
N TRP A 340 -8.77 19.13 20.45
CA TRP A 340 -8.32 17.73 20.38
C TRP A 340 -6.93 17.51 20.98
N ASP A 341 -6.39 18.47 21.75
CA ASP A 341 -5.09 18.42 22.41
C ASP A 341 -3.92 18.21 21.42
N LEU A 342 -4.01 18.82 20.24
CA LEU A 342 -3.03 18.72 19.16
C LEU A 342 -2.36 20.06 18.90
N HIS A 343 -1.10 20.02 18.45
CA HIS A 343 -0.42 21.20 17.96
C HIS A 343 -1.07 21.75 16.69
N ALA A 344 -1.08 23.08 16.57
CA ALA A 344 -1.39 23.80 15.34
C ALA A 344 -0.46 25.02 15.24
N ALA A 345 0.66 24.87 14.55
CA ALA A 345 1.68 25.88 14.45
C ALA A 345 1.70 26.49 13.03
N ARG A 346 1.58 27.83 12.95
CA ARG A 346 1.70 28.57 11.71
C ARG A 346 3.15 28.62 11.24
N LEU A 347 3.47 27.95 10.14
CA LEU A 347 4.81 27.95 9.55
C LEU A 347 5.05 29.14 8.61
N GLY A 348 4.03 29.56 7.87
CA GLY A 348 4.22 30.58 6.86
C GLY A 348 2.98 30.84 6.04
N HIS A 349 3.17 31.00 4.73
CA HIS A 349 2.09 31.33 3.81
C HIS A 349 2.38 30.85 2.37
N VAL A 350 1.32 30.77 1.57
CA VAL A 350 1.38 30.46 0.14
C VAL A 350 1.87 31.68 -0.64
N THR A 351 2.78 31.47 -1.60
CA THR A 351 3.34 32.50 -2.49
C THR A 351 2.98 32.22 -3.96
N ASP A 352 3.32 33.14 -4.87
CA ASP A 352 3.03 33.05 -6.31
C ASP A 352 4.26 32.70 -7.17
N ASP A 353 5.39 32.39 -6.54
CA ASP A 353 6.67 32.21 -7.24
C ASP A 353 7.02 30.75 -7.58
N GLY A 354 6.15 29.78 -7.22
CA GLY A 354 6.35 28.35 -7.49
C GLY A 354 7.52 27.73 -6.73
N ARG A 355 7.99 28.36 -5.67
CA ARG A 355 9.18 27.92 -4.92
C ARG A 355 8.84 27.58 -3.48
N VAL A 356 9.49 26.56 -2.93
CA VAL A 356 9.49 26.30 -1.50
C VAL A 356 10.72 26.94 -0.89
N LYS A 357 10.49 27.96 -0.06
CA LYS A 357 11.51 28.74 0.64
C LYS A 357 11.47 28.39 2.12
N VAL A 358 12.60 27.93 2.65
CA VAL A 358 12.74 27.53 4.04
C VAL A 358 13.59 28.55 4.78
N TYR A 359 13.03 29.11 5.84
CA TYR A 359 13.69 30.08 6.73
C TYR A 359 13.97 29.46 8.09
N TRP A 360 15.13 29.77 8.62
CA TRP A 360 15.56 29.39 9.97
C TRP A 360 16.03 30.63 10.73
N HIS A 361 15.28 31.01 11.77
CA HIS A 361 15.55 32.25 12.55
C HIS A 361 15.75 33.51 11.66
N GLY A 362 15.02 33.58 10.56
CA GLY A 362 15.07 34.68 9.60
C GLY A 362 16.12 34.56 8.49
N GLU A 363 16.99 33.54 8.52
CA GLU A 363 17.92 33.21 7.43
C GLU A 363 17.24 32.28 6.42
N LEU A 364 17.42 32.54 5.13
CA LEU A 364 16.98 31.65 4.04
C LEU A 364 17.98 30.50 3.92
N VAL A 365 17.54 29.28 4.26
CA VAL A 365 18.40 28.07 4.27
C VAL A 365 18.13 27.15 3.09
N ALA A 366 16.95 27.24 2.46
CA ALA A 366 16.67 26.54 1.22
C ALA A 366 15.71 27.36 0.34
N ASP A 367 15.90 27.29 -0.98
CA ASP A 367 15.06 27.93 -1.98
C ASP A 367 15.04 27.05 -3.24
N VAL A 368 14.00 26.24 -3.38
CA VAL A 368 13.88 25.19 -4.38
C VAL A 368 12.61 25.34 -5.20
N PRO A 369 12.66 25.21 -6.54
CA PRO A 369 11.45 25.17 -7.36
C PRO A 369 10.66 23.89 -7.07
N ALA A 370 9.41 24.02 -6.61
CA ALA A 370 8.57 22.87 -6.23
C ALA A 370 8.35 21.88 -7.39
N GLU A 371 8.11 22.39 -8.59
CA GLU A 371 7.89 21.58 -9.79
C GLU A 371 9.08 20.68 -10.13
N HIS A 372 10.33 21.10 -9.84
CA HIS A 372 11.52 20.27 -10.13
C HIS A 372 11.61 19.00 -9.30
N LEU A 373 10.88 18.94 -8.18
CA LEU A 373 11.02 17.90 -7.17
C LEU A 373 9.98 16.80 -7.31
N VAL A 374 8.89 17.07 -8.02
CA VAL A 374 7.71 16.20 -8.03
C VAL A 374 7.59 15.39 -9.32
N LEU A 375 6.86 14.29 -9.20
CA LEU A 375 6.51 13.43 -10.31
C LEU A 375 5.66 14.19 -11.35
N GLY A 376 6.04 14.08 -12.61
CA GLY A 376 5.37 14.80 -13.71
C GLY A 376 5.90 16.23 -13.95
N GLY A 377 6.72 16.74 -13.02
CA GLY A 377 7.47 17.98 -13.18
C GLY A 377 8.92 17.71 -13.60
N GLY A 378 9.88 18.11 -12.77
CA GLY A 378 11.32 17.98 -13.08
C GLY A 378 12.04 16.81 -12.43
N ALA A 379 11.35 15.94 -11.70
CA ALA A 379 11.96 14.73 -11.11
C ALA A 379 12.45 13.77 -12.20
N PRO A 380 13.56 13.03 -11.97
CA PRO A 380 14.11 12.09 -12.93
C PRO A 380 13.10 11.01 -13.37
N VAL A 381 13.15 10.60 -14.63
CA VAL A 381 12.40 9.45 -15.17
C VAL A 381 13.35 8.58 -15.99
N TYR A 382 13.51 7.34 -15.58
CA TYR A 382 14.39 6.40 -16.22
C TYR A 382 13.65 5.34 -17.03
N HIS A 383 14.22 4.99 -18.18
CA HIS A 383 13.85 3.84 -18.99
C HIS A 383 14.92 2.77 -18.81
N ARG A 384 14.64 1.75 -17.99
CA ARG A 384 15.59 0.69 -17.69
C ARG A 384 15.61 -0.37 -18.79
N GLU A 385 16.79 -0.97 -18.97
CA GLU A 385 16.95 -2.13 -19.84
C GLU A 385 16.11 -3.31 -19.34
N THR A 386 15.64 -4.12 -20.27
CA THR A 386 14.88 -5.33 -19.99
C THR A 386 15.53 -6.54 -20.63
N ARG A 387 15.61 -7.65 -19.88
CA ARG A 387 16.08 -8.93 -20.39
C ARG A 387 15.24 -10.04 -19.76
N ARG A 388 14.65 -10.91 -20.61
CA ARG A 388 13.87 -12.04 -20.09
C ARG A 388 14.78 -12.95 -19.27
N PRO A 389 14.42 -13.31 -18.02
CA PRO A 389 15.22 -14.18 -17.17
C PRO A 389 15.35 -15.60 -17.74
N ALA A 390 16.55 -16.15 -17.71
CA ALA A 390 16.82 -17.50 -18.22
C ALA A 390 16.15 -18.60 -17.36
N TYR A 391 15.90 -18.35 -16.08
CA TYR A 391 15.24 -19.32 -15.20
C TYR A 391 13.82 -19.67 -15.66
N LEU A 392 13.12 -18.78 -16.36
CA LEU A 392 11.78 -19.03 -16.88
C LEU A 392 11.75 -20.19 -17.89
N ASP A 393 12.80 -20.36 -18.68
CA ASP A 393 12.89 -21.51 -19.59
C ASP A 393 13.15 -22.81 -18.81
N GLN A 394 13.94 -22.73 -17.74
CA GLN A 394 14.24 -23.87 -16.89
C GLN A 394 13.01 -24.35 -16.11
N THR A 395 12.25 -23.42 -15.51
CA THR A 395 11.02 -23.75 -14.77
C THR A 395 9.94 -24.29 -15.71
N ALA A 396 9.76 -23.67 -16.88
CA ALA A 396 8.76 -24.10 -17.87
C ALA A 396 9.08 -25.46 -18.51
N ALA A 397 10.37 -25.82 -18.60
CA ALA A 397 10.81 -27.12 -19.12
C ALA A 397 10.60 -28.29 -18.14
N PHE A 398 10.16 -28.02 -16.91
CA PHE A 398 9.90 -29.07 -15.92
C PHE A 398 8.77 -29.99 -16.39
N ASP A 399 9.05 -31.29 -16.45
CA ASP A 399 8.08 -32.28 -16.84
C ASP A 399 7.23 -32.69 -15.63
N LEU A 400 6.01 -32.16 -15.55
CA LEU A 400 5.03 -32.51 -14.50
C LEU A 400 4.68 -33.99 -14.45
N ALA A 401 4.88 -34.76 -15.54
CA ALA A 401 4.69 -36.20 -15.55
C ALA A 401 5.73 -36.97 -14.69
N THR A 402 6.82 -36.30 -14.27
CA THR A 402 7.77 -36.86 -13.32
C THR A 402 7.29 -36.84 -11.88
N VAL A 403 6.25 -36.08 -11.58
CA VAL A 403 5.58 -36.09 -10.25
C VAL A 403 4.74 -37.35 -10.17
N PRO A 404 4.95 -38.22 -9.16
CA PRO A 404 4.20 -39.44 -9.04
C PRO A 404 2.69 -39.16 -8.91
N ASP A 405 1.87 -39.98 -9.58
CA ASP A 405 0.43 -39.97 -9.34
C ASP A 405 0.14 -40.36 -7.89
N LEU A 406 -0.83 -39.67 -7.31
CA LEU A 406 -1.24 -39.92 -5.93
C LEU A 406 -2.19 -41.13 -5.88
N ASP A 407 -1.81 -42.18 -5.18
CA ASP A 407 -2.72 -43.31 -4.93
C ASP A 407 -3.92 -42.88 -4.07
N VAL A 408 -5.07 -43.49 -4.28
CA VAL A 408 -6.29 -43.18 -3.51
C VAL A 408 -6.06 -43.35 -2.00
N ALA A 409 -5.21 -44.29 -1.59
CA ALA A 409 -4.87 -44.49 -0.19
C ALA A 409 -4.09 -43.33 0.44
N ASP A 410 -3.33 -42.59 -0.38
CA ASP A 410 -2.48 -41.49 0.05
C ASP A 410 -3.19 -40.12 -0.08
N ALA A 411 -4.39 -40.08 -0.67
CA ALA A 411 -5.14 -38.84 -0.88
C ALA A 411 -5.48 -38.12 0.43
N ALA A 412 -5.95 -38.84 1.44
CA ALA A 412 -6.27 -38.25 2.75
C ALA A 412 -5.02 -37.76 3.50
N PRO A 413 -3.91 -38.52 3.61
CA PRO A 413 -2.65 -38.02 4.15
C PRO A 413 -2.15 -36.75 3.42
N ALA A 414 -2.20 -36.72 2.10
CA ALA A 414 -1.78 -35.55 1.30
C ALA A 414 -2.64 -34.32 1.58
N LEU A 415 -3.96 -34.49 1.64
CA LEU A 415 -4.89 -33.41 2.00
C LEU A 415 -4.62 -32.88 3.41
N LEU A 416 -4.40 -33.75 4.40
CA LEU A 416 -4.05 -33.32 5.75
C LEU A 416 -2.72 -32.57 5.81
N GLN A 417 -1.73 -32.99 5.03
CA GLN A 417 -0.45 -32.27 4.92
C GLN A 417 -0.62 -30.89 4.29
N LEU A 418 -1.44 -30.77 3.24
CA LEU A 418 -1.76 -29.47 2.63
C LEU A 418 -2.49 -28.55 3.61
N LEU A 419 -3.54 -29.04 4.28
CA LEU A 419 -4.30 -28.27 5.27
C LEU A 419 -3.42 -27.84 6.47
N GLY A 420 -2.36 -28.59 6.77
CA GLY A 420 -1.39 -28.26 7.80
C GLY A 420 -0.21 -27.41 7.33
N SER A 421 -0.09 -27.15 6.03
CA SER A 421 1.00 -26.31 5.51
C SER A 421 0.84 -24.85 5.92
N PRO A 422 1.92 -24.10 6.17
CA PRO A 422 1.84 -22.71 6.65
C PRO A 422 1.01 -21.79 5.75
N ASN A 423 0.98 -22.03 4.44
CA ASN A 423 0.25 -21.19 3.49
C ASN A 423 -1.27 -21.45 3.50
N ILE A 424 -1.70 -22.69 3.74
CA ILE A 424 -3.12 -23.08 3.79
C ILE A 424 -3.67 -23.07 5.21
N ALA A 425 -2.88 -23.51 6.20
CA ALA A 425 -3.32 -23.60 7.59
C ALA A 425 -3.94 -22.29 8.11
N SER A 426 -4.92 -22.43 8.99
CA SER A 426 -5.65 -21.29 9.56
C SER A 426 -4.73 -20.17 10.07
N LYS A 427 -5.01 -18.95 9.68
CA LYS A 427 -4.32 -17.75 10.16
C LYS A 427 -4.97 -17.18 11.43
N ARG A 428 -5.72 -18.01 12.18
CA ARG A 428 -6.46 -17.62 13.37
C ARG A 428 -5.59 -16.89 14.39
N TRP A 429 -4.37 -17.38 14.64
CA TRP A 429 -3.43 -16.72 15.54
C TRP A 429 -3.15 -15.26 15.13
N VAL A 430 -3.10 -14.97 13.82
CA VAL A 430 -2.87 -13.60 13.31
C VAL A 430 -4.10 -12.73 13.57
N PHE A 431 -5.27 -13.13 13.06
CA PHE A 431 -6.43 -12.24 13.11
C PHE A 431 -7.08 -12.17 14.50
N GLU A 432 -6.78 -13.07 15.44
CA GLU A 432 -7.17 -12.94 16.84
C GLU A 432 -6.42 -11.84 17.60
N GLN A 433 -5.29 -11.32 17.05
CA GLN A 433 -4.59 -10.16 17.58
C GLN A 433 -5.28 -8.84 17.19
N TYR A 434 -6.15 -8.87 16.20
CA TYR A 434 -6.81 -7.72 15.62
C TYR A 434 -8.24 -7.57 16.12
N ASP A 435 -8.65 -6.34 16.43
CA ASP A 435 -10.07 -6.06 16.55
C ASP A 435 -10.71 -6.10 15.15
N THR A 436 -11.56 -7.07 14.92
CA THR A 436 -12.24 -7.28 13.64
C THR A 436 -13.65 -6.69 13.61
N MET A 437 -14.16 -6.24 14.76
CA MET A 437 -15.58 -5.87 14.95
C MET A 437 -15.77 -4.45 15.47
N VAL A 438 -14.73 -3.72 15.85
CA VAL A 438 -14.85 -2.35 16.34
C VAL A 438 -15.65 -1.49 15.36
N ARG A 439 -16.52 -0.61 15.87
CA ARG A 439 -17.51 0.17 15.12
C ARG A 439 -18.70 -0.65 14.59
N THR A 440 -18.69 -1.99 14.73
CA THR A 440 -19.82 -2.89 14.40
C THR A 440 -20.29 -2.85 12.93
N ASN A 441 -19.35 -2.60 12.01
CA ASN A 441 -19.64 -2.56 10.58
C ASN A 441 -19.36 -3.90 9.87
N THR A 442 -18.55 -4.78 10.45
CA THR A 442 -18.17 -6.05 9.84
C THR A 442 -19.35 -6.99 9.76
N VAL A 443 -19.70 -7.44 8.56
CA VAL A 443 -20.79 -8.39 8.26
C VAL A 443 -20.21 -9.77 8.08
N ALA A 444 -19.15 -9.89 7.27
CA ALA A 444 -18.35 -11.08 7.09
C ALA A 444 -16.88 -10.69 7.26
N GLY A 445 -16.20 -11.35 8.20
CA GLY A 445 -14.83 -11.05 8.59
C GLY A 445 -13.85 -12.18 8.28
N PRO A 446 -12.65 -12.19 8.88
CA PRO A 446 -11.65 -13.21 8.63
C PRO A 446 -12.11 -14.60 9.07
N GLY A 447 -11.67 -15.62 8.34
CA GLY A 447 -12.04 -17.03 8.51
C GLY A 447 -12.88 -17.50 7.32
N PRO A 448 -14.21 -17.56 7.43
CA PRO A 448 -15.04 -18.20 6.40
C PRO A 448 -15.36 -17.33 5.17
N SER A 449 -14.71 -16.18 4.99
CA SER A 449 -15.03 -15.26 3.91
C SER A 449 -13.85 -15.07 2.96
N ASP A 450 -14.09 -15.23 1.66
CA ASP A 450 -13.08 -15.01 0.63
C ASP A 450 -12.69 -13.53 0.53
N ALA A 451 -13.65 -12.62 0.75
CA ALA A 451 -13.43 -11.21 0.96
C ALA A 451 -14.23 -10.73 2.17
N ALA A 452 -13.70 -9.78 2.93
CA ALA A 452 -14.48 -9.19 4.02
C ALA A 452 -15.62 -8.33 3.48
N VAL A 453 -16.78 -8.40 4.14
CA VAL A 453 -17.93 -7.54 3.85
C VAL A 453 -18.16 -6.59 5.02
N VAL A 454 -18.10 -5.29 4.72
CA VAL A 454 -18.27 -4.21 5.70
C VAL A 454 -19.47 -3.36 5.31
N ARG A 455 -20.46 -3.25 6.21
CA ARG A 455 -21.67 -2.44 5.95
C ARG A 455 -21.39 -0.94 5.99
N ILE A 456 -22.15 -0.19 5.22
CA ILE A 456 -22.19 1.27 5.30
C ILE A 456 -23.42 1.63 6.14
N LYS A 457 -23.18 2.18 7.36
CA LYS A 457 -24.27 2.54 8.28
C LYS A 457 -25.22 3.56 7.66
N GLY A 458 -26.51 3.33 7.83
CA GLY A 458 -27.57 4.16 7.24
C GLY A 458 -27.91 3.81 5.79
N SER A 459 -27.27 2.77 5.23
CA SER A 459 -27.52 2.23 3.89
C SER A 459 -27.74 0.72 3.98
N ARG A 460 -28.31 0.12 2.91
CA ARG A 460 -28.31 -1.35 2.72
C ARG A 460 -27.02 -1.84 2.09
N LYS A 461 -26.20 -0.94 1.55
CA LYS A 461 -24.95 -1.24 0.87
C LYS A 461 -23.84 -1.64 1.83
N GLY A 462 -22.91 -2.42 1.31
CA GLY A 462 -21.64 -2.72 1.94
C GLY A 462 -20.51 -2.78 0.93
N LEU A 463 -19.30 -2.85 1.45
CA LEU A 463 -18.08 -3.00 0.66
C LEU A 463 -17.55 -4.40 0.85
N ALA A 464 -17.27 -5.09 -0.25
CA ALA A 464 -16.48 -6.31 -0.25
C ALA A 464 -15.03 -5.93 -0.56
N VAL A 465 -14.10 -6.31 0.32
CA VAL A 465 -12.70 -5.87 0.23
C VAL A 465 -11.74 -7.05 0.39
N LYS A 466 -10.71 -7.09 -0.45
CA LYS A 466 -9.72 -8.17 -0.49
C LYS A 466 -8.33 -7.66 -0.84
N THR A 467 -7.30 -8.23 -0.22
CA THR A 467 -5.90 -8.18 -0.70
C THR A 467 -5.51 -9.53 -1.26
N ASP A 468 -4.82 -9.58 -2.40
CA ASP A 468 -4.49 -10.84 -3.06
C ASP A 468 -3.23 -10.76 -3.92
N CYS A 469 -2.39 -11.79 -3.87
CA CYS A 469 -1.34 -12.08 -4.84
C CYS A 469 -0.71 -13.46 -4.58
N ASN A 470 -0.60 -14.31 -5.59
CA ASN A 470 0.27 -15.48 -5.53
C ASN A 470 1.63 -15.17 -6.19
N GLY A 471 2.63 -14.82 -5.38
CA GLY A 471 3.98 -14.48 -5.85
C GLY A 471 4.67 -15.60 -6.63
N ARG A 472 4.36 -16.87 -6.34
CA ARG A 472 4.91 -18.03 -7.06
C ARG A 472 4.40 -18.09 -8.50
N TYR A 473 3.13 -17.79 -8.74
CA TYR A 473 2.59 -17.69 -10.11
C TYR A 473 3.24 -16.56 -10.90
N VAL A 474 3.46 -15.42 -10.28
CA VAL A 474 4.15 -14.28 -10.91
C VAL A 474 5.63 -14.63 -11.19
N TYR A 475 6.29 -15.36 -10.30
CA TYR A 475 7.66 -15.84 -10.53
C TYR A 475 7.75 -16.77 -11.74
N LEU A 476 6.83 -17.73 -11.88
CA LEU A 476 6.83 -18.70 -12.97
C LEU A 476 6.38 -18.11 -14.32
N ASN A 477 5.45 -17.17 -14.29
CA ASN A 477 4.94 -16.48 -15.48
C ASN A 477 4.45 -15.08 -15.10
N PRO A 478 5.29 -14.04 -15.18
CA PRO A 478 4.98 -12.72 -14.68
C PRO A 478 3.69 -12.12 -15.27
N ARG A 479 3.49 -12.27 -16.58
CA ARG A 479 2.31 -11.71 -17.25
C ARG A 479 1.03 -12.42 -16.83
N LYS A 480 1.01 -13.75 -16.88
CA LYS A 480 -0.12 -14.57 -16.44
C LYS A 480 -0.36 -14.42 -14.93
N GLY A 481 0.69 -14.43 -14.11
CA GLY A 481 0.59 -14.23 -12.66
C GLY A 481 0.02 -12.86 -12.30
N GLY A 482 0.37 -11.81 -13.04
CA GLY A 482 -0.23 -10.48 -12.89
C GLY A 482 -1.72 -10.46 -13.26
N GLN A 483 -2.13 -11.18 -14.31
CA GLN A 483 -3.55 -11.35 -14.65
C GLN A 483 -4.31 -12.09 -13.55
N ILE A 484 -3.76 -13.21 -13.05
CA ILE A 484 -4.35 -14.04 -12.00
C ILE A 484 -4.54 -13.24 -10.72
N ALA A 485 -3.55 -12.45 -10.29
CA ALA A 485 -3.64 -11.65 -9.07
C ALA A 485 -4.87 -10.72 -9.07
N VAL A 486 -5.12 -10.02 -10.18
CA VAL A 486 -6.31 -9.15 -10.32
C VAL A 486 -7.60 -9.97 -10.39
N ALA A 487 -7.59 -11.06 -11.14
CA ALA A 487 -8.78 -11.88 -11.36
C ALA A 487 -9.20 -12.66 -10.11
N GLU A 488 -8.24 -13.17 -9.33
CA GLU A 488 -8.49 -13.87 -8.07
C GLU A 488 -9.02 -12.91 -7.01
N ALA A 489 -8.43 -11.73 -6.86
CA ALA A 489 -8.98 -10.69 -5.99
C ALA A 489 -10.43 -10.33 -6.35
N ALA A 490 -10.75 -10.22 -7.65
CA ALA A 490 -12.11 -9.98 -8.12
C ALA A 490 -13.04 -11.17 -7.84
N ARG A 491 -12.59 -12.41 -8.06
CA ARG A 491 -13.34 -13.64 -7.78
C ARG A 491 -13.68 -13.76 -6.29
N ASN A 492 -12.73 -13.47 -5.41
CA ASN A 492 -12.96 -13.45 -3.95
C ASN A 492 -14.04 -12.43 -3.57
N VAL A 493 -13.99 -11.23 -4.16
CA VAL A 493 -15.03 -10.19 -3.96
C VAL A 493 -16.39 -10.68 -4.44
N VAL A 494 -16.44 -11.36 -5.59
CA VAL A 494 -17.69 -11.94 -6.13
C VAL A 494 -18.22 -13.07 -5.26
N CYS A 495 -17.35 -13.96 -4.75
CA CYS A 495 -17.74 -15.02 -3.80
C CYS A 495 -18.36 -14.45 -2.53
N ALA A 496 -17.97 -13.26 -2.11
CA ALA A 496 -18.58 -12.56 -0.97
C ALA A 496 -19.85 -11.75 -1.33
N GLY A 497 -20.30 -11.78 -2.60
CA GLY A 497 -21.50 -11.09 -3.10
C GLY A 497 -21.27 -9.67 -3.61
N GLY A 498 -20.02 -9.23 -3.72
CA GLY A 498 -19.64 -7.91 -4.20
C GLY A 498 -19.43 -7.86 -5.72
N LYS A 499 -19.81 -6.74 -6.34
CA LYS A 499 -19.39 -6.41 -7.71
C LYS A 499 -18.05 -5.71 -7.65
N PRO A 500 -16.98 -6.23 -8.26
CA PRO A 500 -15.69 -5.54 -8.36
C PRO A 500 -15.86 -4.15 -9.03
N LEU A 501 -15.24 -3.13 -8.46
CA LEU A 501 -15.34 -1.73 -8.94
C LEU A 501 -14.01 -1.15 -9.36
N ALA A 502 -12.97 -1.32 -8.55
CA ALA A 502 -11.65 -0.72 -8.78
C ALA A 502 -10.58 -1.43 -7.96
N ILE A 503 -9.32 -1.23 -8.31
CA ILE A 503 -8.18 -1.72 -7.54
C ILE A 503 -7.25 -0.60 -7.10
N THR A 504 -6.55 -0.85 -6.02
CA THR A 504 -5.26 -0.25 -5.65
C THR A 504 -4.20 -1.36 -5.68
N ASN A 505 -2.92 -1.04 -5.82
CA ASN A 505 -1.88 -2.06 -5.86
C ASN A 505 -0.62 -1.66 -5.08
N CYS A 506 0.08 -2.66 -4.57
CA CYS A 506 1.40 -2.51 -3.98
C CYS A 506 2.37 -3.45 -4.70
N LEU A 507 3.29 -2.88 -5.48
CA LEU A 507 4.14 -3.61 -6.40
C LEU A 507 5.50 -3.88 -5.77
N ASN A 508 5.70 -5.09 -5.23
CA ASN A 508 6.92 -5.48 -4.52
C ASN A 508 7.85 -6.28 -5.45
N PHE A 509 9.00 -5.70 -5.79
CA PHE A 509 9.99 -6.29 -6.70
C PHE A 509 11.41 -6.05 -6.19
N GLY A 510 12.39 -6.78 -6.75
CA GLY A 510 13.81 -6.61 -6.48
C GLY A 510 14.39 -5.32 -7.06
N ASN A 511 15.72 -5.28 -7.23
CA ASN A 511 16.43 -4.10 -7.68
C ASN A 511 16.14 -3.78 -9.17
N PRO A 512 15.57 -2.58 -9.49
CA PRO A 512 15.18 -2.21 -10.85
C PRO A 512 16.35 -1.96 -11.79
N TYR A 513 17.59 -1.89 -11.29
CA TYR A 513 18.80 -1.80 -12.12
C TYR A 513 19.20 -3.15 -12.74
N LYS A 514 18.61 -4.27 -12.26
CA LYS A 514 18.81 -5.61 -12.83
C LYS A 514 17.82 -5.79 -13.99
N PRO A 515 18.29 -5.94 -15.25
CA PRO A 515 17.41 -6.01 -16.43
C PRO A 515 16.38 -7.13 -16.38
N GLU A 516 16.69 -8.25 -15.72
CA GLU A 516 15.77 -9.37 -15.53
C GLU A 516 14.65 -9.03 -14.56
N VAL A 517 14.97 -8.37 -13.44
CA VAL A 517 13.98 -7.93 -12.45
C VAL A 517 13.03 -6.90 -13.07
N TYR A 518 13.59 -5.95 -13.81
CA TYR A 518 12.77 -4.93 -14.46
C TYR A 518 11.89 -5.49 -15.59
N TRP A 519 12.37 -6.54 -16.30
CA TRP A 519 11.55 -7.26 -17.26
C TRP A 519 10.35 -7.94 -16.60
N VAL A 520 10.58 -8.64 -15.48
CA VAL A 520 9.51 -9.28 -14.67
C VAL A 520 8.49 -8.26 -14.19
N PHE A 521 8.93 -7.13 -13.66
CA PHE A 521 8.08 -6.02 -13.26
C PHE A 521 7.18 -5.53 -14.41
N LYS A 522 7.78 -5.27 -15.57
CA LYS A 522 7.06 -4.78 -16.74
C LYS A 522 6.01 -5.78 -17.26
N GLU A 523 6.35 -7.08 -17.30
CA GLU A 523 5.41 -8.12 -17.72
C GLU A 523 4.27 -8.29 -16.72
N ALA A 524 4.55 -8.30 -15.42
CA ALA A 524 3.53 -8.41 -14.39
C ALA A 524 2.55 -7.23 -14.45
N VAL A 525 3.05 -5.99 -14.54
CA VAL A 525 2.20 -4.79 -14.71
C VAL A 525 1.39 -4.85 -15.99
N GLY A 526 1.97 -5.36 -17.09
CA GLY A 526 1.27 -5.58 -18.35
C GLY A 526 0.07 -6.52 -18.18
N GLY A 527 0.28 -7.67 -17.51
CA GLY A 527 -0.77 -8.64 -17.21
C GLY A 527 -1.87 -8.06 -16.31
N MET A 528 -1.50 -7.33 -15.27
CA MET A 528 -2.45 -6.61 -14.41
C MET A 528 -3.33 -5.66 -15.22
N GLY A 529 -2.72 -4.86 -16.10
CA GLY A 529 -3.44 -3.90 -16.93
C GLY A 529 -4.44 -4.57 -17.87
N GLU A 530 -4.10 -5.75 -18.42
CA GLU A 530 -5.03 -6.55 -19.25
C GLU A 530 -6.22 -7.04 -18.43
N ALA A 531 -6.00 -7.59 -17.25
CA ALA A 531 -7.06 -8.06 -16.38
C ALA A 531 -7.96 -6.91 -15.90
N CYS A 532 -7.40 -5.78 -15.51
CA CYS A 532 -8.16 -4.61 -15.11
C CYS A 532 -9.07 -4.10 -16.24
N ARG A 533 -8.58 -4.07 -17.49
CA ARG A 533 -9.41 -3.70 -18.64
C ARG A 533 -10.53 -4.69 -18.90
N ALA A 534 -10.25 -5.98 -18.85
CA ALA A 534 -11.25 -7.04 -19.08
C ALA A 534 -12.36 -7.03 -18.02
N LEU A 535 -11.99 -6.84 -16.75
CA LEU A 535 -12.92 -6.86 -15.62
C LEU A 535 -13.57 -5.49 -15.34
N GLY A 536 -13.11 -4.42 -16.01
CA GLY A 536 -13.61 -3.06 -15.77
C GLY A 536 -13.27 -2.50 -14.40
N THR A 537 -12.09 -2.85 -13.87
CA THR A 537 -11.59 -2.43 -12.56
C THR A 537 -10.38 -1.51 -12.72
N PRO A 538 -10.58 -0.19 -12.89
CA PRO A 538 -9.48 0.76 -13.05
C PRO A 538 -8.58 0.80 -11.80
N VAL A 539 -7.32 1.20 -12.00
CA VAL A 539 -6.34 1.39 -10.93
C VAL A 539 -6.49 2.80 -10.36
N THR A 540 -6.80 2.89 -9.07
CA THR A 540 -7.02 4.16 -8.37
C THR A 540 -5.77 4.74 -7.73
N GLY A 541 -4.72 3.96 -7.57
CA GLY A 541 -3.49 4.34 -6.88
C GLY A 541 -2.74 3.12 -6.37
N GLY A 542 -1.82 3.37 -5.49
CA GLY A 542 -0.95 2.37 -4.86
C GLY A 542 0.48 2.85 -4.79
N ASN A 543 1.42 1.93 -4.51
CA ASN A 543 2.84 2.26 -4.54
C ASN A 543 3.70 1.17 -5.19
N VAL A 544 4.97 1.48 -5.43
CA VAL A 544 6.00 0.55 -5.87
C VAL A 544 7.06 0.46 -4.79
N SER A 545 7.33 -0.75 -4.33
CA SER A 545 8.44 -1.10 -3.46
C SER A 545 9.46 -1.90 -4.26
N PHE A 546 10.55 -1.26 -4.63
CA PHE A 546 11.70 -1.90 -5.24
C PHE A 546 12.76 -2.28 -4.18
N TYR A 547 13.84 -2.88 -4.61
CA TYR A 547 15.00 -3.31 -3.81
C TYR A 547 14.67 -4.37 -2.74
N ASN A 548 13.54 -5.10 -2.92
CA ASN A 548 13.22 -6.22 -2.05
C ASN A 548 14.09 -7.42 -2.42
N GLU A 549 15.26 -7.49 -1.80
CA GLU A 549 16.28 -8.51 -2.04
C GLU A 549 16.86 -9.02 -0.72
N ASN A 550 17.37 -10.24 -0.75
CA ASN A 550 18.11 -10.87 0.31
C ASN A 550 19.40 -11.48 -0.26
N PRO A 551 20.29 -12.09 0.52
CA PRO A 551 21.55 -12.66 0.02
C PRO A 551 21.39 -13.73 -1.08
N THR A 552 20.21 -14.32 -1.23
CA THR A 552 19.91 -15.33 -2.26
C THR A 552 19.37 -14.74 -3.56
N GLY A 553 18.99 -13.46 -3.56
CA GLY A 553 18.46 -12.73 -4.72
C GLY A 553 17.19 -11.94 -4.42
N ALA A 554 16.47 -11.60 -5.47
CA ALA A 554 15.19 -10.90 -5.34
C ALA A 554 14.14 -11.81 -4.69
N VAL A 555 13.28 -11.23 -3.85
CA VAL A 555 12.06 -11.91 -3.38
C VAL A 555 11.19 -12.32 -4.56
N PHE A 556 10.26 -13.25 -4.37
CA PHE A 556 9.27 -13.50 -5.42
C PHE A 556 8.55 -12.21 -5.79
N PRO A 557 8.38 -11.94 -7.09
CA PRO A 557 7.67 -10.75 -7.55
C PRO A 557 6.23 -10.79 -7.04
N THR A 558 5.86 -9.79 -6.25
CA THR A 558 4.60 -9.80 -5.50
C THR A 558 3.82 -8.50 -5.75
N PRO A 559 3.15 -8.37 -6.91
CA PRO A 559 2.24 -7.26 -7.19
C PRO A 559 0.92 -7.47 -6.43
N THR A 560 0.89 -7.09 -5.16
CA THR A 560 -0.29 -7.21 -4.31
C THR A 560 -1.42 -6.32 -4.81
N ILE A 561 -2.61 -6.88 -4.96
CA ILE A 561 -3.83 -6.21 -5.36
C ILE A 561 -4.69 -5.92 -4.13
N GLY A 562 -5.16 -4.68 -3.99
CA GLY A 562 -6.26 -4.33 -3.10
C GLY A 562 -7.52 -4.12 -3.93
N MET A 563 -8.50 -5.01 -3.83
CA MET A 563 -9.75 -4.96 -4.59
C MET A 563 -10.88 -4.38 -3.75
N LEU A 564 -11.60 -3.43 -4.34
CA LEU A 564 -12.83 -2.87 -3.81
C LEU A 564 -14.02 -3.37 -4.62
N GLY A 565 -15.03 -3.89 -3.96
CA GLY A 565 -16.32 -4.24 -4.55
C GLY A 565 -17.51 -3.70 -3.77
N LEU A 566 -18.65 -3.60 -4.44
CA LEU A 566 -19.91 -3.11 -3.88
C LEU A 566 -20.91 -4.27 -3.71
N VAL A 567 -21.36 -4.46 -2.48
CA VAL A 567 -22.51 -5.29 -2.13
C VAL A 567 -23.74 -4.39 -2.03
N GLU A 568 -24.72 -4.56 -2.94
CA GLU A 568 -25.90 -3.69 -3.01
C GLU A 568 -26.84 -3.84 -1.82
N ASP A 569 -26.90 -5.03 -1.23
CA ASP A 569 -27.73 -5.35 -0.08
C ASP A 569 -27.02 -6.38 0.80
N VAL A 570 -26.42 -5.92 1.89
CA VAL A 570 -25.61 -6.78 2.77
C VAL A 570 -26.41 -7.90 3.45
N GLU A 571 -27.71 -7.72 3.63
CA GLU A 571 -28.55 -8.73 4.28
C GLU A 571 -28.95 -9.87 3.31
N ARG A 572 -29.00 -9.56 2.01
CA ARG A 572 -29.49 -10.49 0.98
C ARG A 572 -28.41 -11.11 0.14
N HIS A 573 -27.31 -10.40 -0.08
CA HIS A 573 -26.30 -10.77 -1.07
C HIS A 573 -24.97 -11.18 -0.47
N THR A 574 -24.77 -11.04 0.84
CA THR A 574 -23.52 -11.51 1.47
C THR A 574 -23.52 -13.04 1.52
N THR A 575 -22.45 -13.63 0.98
CA THR A 575 -22.18 -15.07 1.01
C THR A 575 -20.82 -15.34 1.67
N THR A 576 -20.64 -16.52 2.21
CA THR A 576 -19.38 -17.02 2.80
C THR A 576 -19.06 -18.41 2.27
N ALA A 577 -17.86 -18.89 2.53
CA ALA A 577 -17.41 -20.23 2.13
C ALA A 577 -18.12 -21.38 2.89
N ALA A 578 -18.65 -21.12 4.09
CA ALA A 578 -19.26 -22.13 4.95
C ALA A 578 -20.53 -22.74 4.34
N PHE A 579 -20.66 -24.05 4.30
CA PHE A 579 -21.91 -24.72 3.94
C PHE A 579 -23.02 -24.35 4.95
N GLN A 580 -24.25 -24.16 4.48
CA GLN A 580 -25.32 -23.58 5.29
C GLN A 580 -26.30 -24.59 5.85
N ALA A 581 -26.58 -25.68 5.13
CA ALA A 581 -27.49 -26.73 5.59
C ALA A 581 -27.19 -28.09 4.98
N GLU A 582 -27.52 -29.15 5.73
CA GLU A 582 -27.51 -30.50 5.20
C GLU A 582 -28.50 -30.65 4.04
N GLY A 583 -28.04 -31.27 2.95
CA GLY A 583 -28.82 -31.49 1.74
C GLY A 583 -28.71 -30.38 0.70
N ASP A 584 -27.99 -29.29 0.97
CA ASP A 584 -27.66 -28.29 -0.05
C ASP A 584 -26.82 -28.92 -1.18
N VAL A 585 -27.09 -28.53 -2.43
CA VAL A 585 -26.38 -29.05 -3.61
C VAL A 585 -25.07 -28.27 -3.79
N ILE A 586 -23.96 -29.01 -3.90
CA ILE A 586 -22.64 -28.43 -4.20
C ILE A 586 -22.45 -28.43 -5.72
N LEU A 587 -22.16 -27.27 -6.30
CA LEU A 587 -21.89 -27.07 -7.71
C LEU A 587 -20.49 -26.51 -7.92
N LEU A 588 -19.74 -27.10 -8.86
CA LEU A 588 -18.49 -26.52 -9.35
C LEU A 588 -18.78 -25.68 -10.61
N LEU A 589 -18.60 -24.37 -10.50
CA LEU A 589 -18.65 -23.45 -11.63
C LEU A 589 -17.26 -23.33 -12.25
N SER A 590 -17.11 -23.76 -13.49
CA SER A 590 -15.83 -23.67 -14.21
C SER A 590 -16.07 -23.59 -15.72
N PRO A 591 -15.10 -23.11 -16.50
CA PRO A 591 -15.14 -23.23 -17.96
C PRO A 591 -15.16 -24.69 -18.41
N ALA A 592 -15.85 -24.96 -19.53
CA ALA A 592 -15.96 -26.32 -20.07
C ALA A 592 -14.61 -26.95 -20.47
N ALA A 593 -13.63 -26.13 -20.82
CA ALA A 593 -12.29 -26.56 -21.20
C ALA A 593 -11.41 -27.04 -20.01
N TRP A 594 -11.86 -26.86 -18.76
CA TRP A 594 -11.11 -27.22 -17.55
C TRP A 594 -10.90 -28.74 -17.38
N GLN A 595 -11.74 -29.58 -17.95
CA GLN A 595 -11.87 -31.02 -17.64
C GLN A 595 -10.65 -31.91 -17.98
N HIS A 596 -9.59 -31.41 -18.60
CA HIS A 596 -8.48 -32.23 -19.09
C HIS A 596 -7.09 -31.63 -18.86
N ARG A 597 -6.91 -30.84 -17.81
CA ARG A 597 -5.65 -30.10 -17.60
C ARG A 597 -4.94 -30.54 -16.35
N ASN A 598 -3.61 -30.66 -16.46
CA ASN A 598 -2.72 -30.83 -15.34
C ASN A 598 -2.10 -29.47 -14.99
N ASP A 599 -2.73 -28.75 -14.08
CA ASP A 599 -2.33 -27.41 -13.64
C ASP A 599 -1.57 -27.42 -12.31
N LEU A 600 -0.69 -28.40 -12.10
CA LEU A 600 0.13 -28.52 -10.88
C LEU A 600 1.27 -27.48 -10.82
N GLY A 601 1.62 -26.83 -11.92
CA GLY A 601 2.70 -25.84 -11.96
C GLY A 601 2.50 -24.72 -10.95
N GLY A 602 3.50 -24.47 -10.09
CA GLY A 602 3.45 -23.44 -9.06
C GLY A 602 2.48 -23.71 -7.91
N SER A 603 1.82 -24.89 -7.89
CA SER A 603 0.82 -25.22 -6.87
C SER A 603 1.42 -25.40 -5.47
N GLU A 604 0.58 -25.21 -4.45
CA GLU A 604 0.96 -25.52 -3.07
C GLU A 604 1.20 -27.04 -2.89
N TYR A 605 0.57 -27.88 -3.70
CA TYR A 605 0.85 -29.33 -3.73
C TYR A 605 2.31 -29.62 -4.07
N LEU A 606 2.84 -29.02 -5.16
CA LEU A 606 4.25 -29.19 -5.52
C LEU A 606 5.19 -28.62 -4.45
N ALA A 607 4.86 -27.49 -3.90
CA ALA A 607 5.72 -26.83 -2.90
C ALA A 607 5.73 -27.59 -1.57
N ALA A 608 4.56 -27.88 -1.01
CA ALA A 608 4.44 -28.47 0.33
C ALA A 608 4.78 -29.98 0.38
N LEU A 609 4.44 -30.75 -0.66
CA LEU A 609 4.67 -32.19 -0.67
C LEU A 609 5.96 -32.60 -1.37
N HIS A 610 6.41 -31.84 -2.34
CA HIS A 610 7.56 -32.18 -3.18
C HIS A 610 8.73 -31.19 -3.09
N GLY A 611 8.57 -30.04 -2.41
CA GLY A 611 9.61 -29.02 -2.28
C GLY A 611 9.95 -28.34 -3.61
N LEU A 612 9.01 -28.28 -4.54
CA LEU A 612 9.22 -27.81 -5.91
C LEU A 612 8.47 -26.51 -6.20
N THR A 613 9.17 -25.57 -6.84
CA THR A 613 8.58 -24.40 -7.52
C THR A 613 8.95 -24.51 -8.99
N ALA A 614 8.09 -25.11 -9.80
CA ALA A 614 8.37 -25.45 -11.19
C ALA A 614 7.07 -25.52 -12.02
N GLY A 615 7.22 -25.64 -13.33
CA GLY A 615 6.12 -25.61 -14.30
C GLY A 615 5.77 -24.19 -14.72
N ASP A 616 4.58 -24.00 -15.24
CA ASP A 616 3.98 -22.70 -15.55
C ASP A 616 2.89 -22.38 -14.50
N ALA A 617 2.53 -21.12 -14.38
CA ALA A 617 1.33 -20.70 -13.66
C ALA A 617 0.09 -21.41 -14.25
N PRO A 618 -1.01 -21.64 -13.48
CA PRO A 618 -2.16 -22.37 -13.92
C PRO A 618 -2.73 -21.86 -15.25
N HIS A 619 -3.48 -22.73 -15.96
CA HIS A 619 -4.23 -22.29 -17.11
C HIS A 619 -5.19 -21.17 -16.74
N PHE A 620 -5.14 -20.08 -17.49
CA PHE A 620 -5.92 -18.89 -17.20
C PHE A 620 -6.32 -18.19 -18.51
N VAL A 621 -7.62 -17.89 -18.65
CA VAL A 621 -8.20 -17.14 -19.78
C VAL A 621 -9.14 -16.09 -19.19
N LEU A 622 -8.86 -14.82 -19.43
CA LEU A 622 -9.60 -13.69 -18.86
C LEU A 622 -11.09 -13.69 -19.16
N ASP A 623 -11.47 -14.02 -20.40
CA ASP A 623 -12.88 -14.05 -20.80
C ASP A 623 -13.66 -15.18 -20.12
N GLU A 624 -13.02 -16.34 -19.91
CA GLU A 624 -13.61 -17.47 -19.18
C GLU A 624 -13.79 -17.11 -17.70
N GLU A 625 -12.79 -16.53 -17.09
CA GLU A 625 -12.82 -16.07 -15.69
C GLU A 625 -13.92 -15.03 -15.47
N LYS A 626 -14.00 -14.03 -16.34
CA LYS A 626 -15.03 -13.01 -16.30
C LYS A 626 -16.44 -13.61 -16.39
N ALA A 627 -16.66 -14.55 -17.32
CA ALA A 627 -17.94 -15.21 -17.48
C ALA A 627 -18.37 -15.99 -16.22
N VAL A 628 -17.44 -16.69 -15.56
CA VAL A 628 -17.71 -17.39 -14.28
C VAL A 628 -18.08 -16.42 -13.18
N GLN A 629 -17.32 -15.32 -13.03
CA GLN A 629 -17.59 -14.29 -12.03
C GLN A 629 -18.94 -13.61 -12.24
N GLU A 630 -19.27 -13.23 -13.47
CA GLU A 630 -20.56 -12.61 -13.81
C GLU A 630 -21.74 -13.56 -13.55
N ALA A 631 -21.60 -14.84 -13.91
CA ALA A 631 -22.60 -15.86 -13.66
C ALA A 631 -22.83 -16.05 -12.15
N LEU A 632 -21.77 -16.22 -11.37
CA LEU A 632 -21.87 -16.39 -9.92
C LEU A 632 -22.54 -15.19 -9.24
N LEU A 633 -22.11 -13.96 -9.58
CA LEU A 633 -22.70 -12.74 -9.03
C LEU A 633 -24.20 -12.64 -9.38
N GLY A 634 -24.59 -13.01 -10.60
CA GLY A 634 -25.98 -13.08 -11.01
C GLY A 634 -26.81 -14.08 -10.19
N LEU A 635 -26.27 -15.26 -9.91
CA LEU A 635 -26.91 -16.29 -9.09
C LEU A 635 -27.05 -15.84 -7.61
N ILE A 636 -26.03 -15.21 -7.04
CA ILE A 636 -26.07 -14.65 -5.68
C ILE A 636 -27.17 -13.58 -5.57
N ARG A 637 -27.21 -12.64 -6.52
CA ARG A 637 -28.22 -11.57 -6.56
C ARG A 637 -29.66 -12.09 -6.75
N ALA A 638 -29.79 -13.20 -7.45
CA ALA A 638 -31.08 -13.90 -7.58
C ALA A 638 -31.50 -14.67 -6.32
N GLY A 639 -30.65 -14.73 -5.29
CA GLY A 639 -30.90 -15.48 -4.06
C GLY A 639 -30.85 -17.00 -4.21
N LEU A 640 -30.13 -17.50 -5.22
CA LEU A 640 -30.01 -18.93 -5.54
C LEU A 640 -28.79 -19.57 -4.89
N VAL A 641 -27.83 -18.78 -4.42
CA VAL A 641 -26.58 -19.24 -3.80
C VAL A 641 -26.63 -18.96 -2.31
N ARG A 642 -26.34 -19.97 -1.48
CA ARG A 642 -26.30 -19.87 -0.01
C ARG A 642 -24.87 -19.72 0.52
N SER A 643 -23.89 -20.29 -0.17
CA SER A 643 -22.45 -20.16 0.09
C SER A 643 -21.68 -20.19 -1.22
N ALA A 644 -20.54 -19.55 -1.24
CA ALA A 644 -19.62 -19.55 -2.37
C ALA A 644 -18.18 -19.49 -1.84
N HIS A 645 -17.30 -20.25 -2.51
CA HIS A 645 -15.87 -20.29 -2.20
C HIS A 645 -15.08 -20.46 -3.49
N ASP A 646 -14.00 -19.72 -3.66
CA ASP A 646 -13.17 -19.87 -4.84
C ASP A 646 -12.23 -21.08 -4.71
N VAL A 647 -11.88 -21.66 -5.86
CA VAL A 647 -10.88 -22.73 -5.92
C VAL A 647 -9.54 -22.09 -6.24
N SER A 648 -8.69 -21.97 -5.21
CA SER A 648 -7.38 -21.32 -5.29
C SER A 648 -6.26 -22.21 -4.73
N ASP A 649 -5.46 -21.74 -3.78
CA ASP A 649 -4.35 -22.48 -3.18
C ASP A 649 -4.80 -23.84 -2.59
N GLY A 650 -4.11 -24.90 -2.97
CA GLY A 650 -4.45 -26.27 -2.58
C GLY A 650 -5.54 -26.96 -3.42
N GLY A 651 -6.22 -26.23 -4.31
CA GLY A 651 -7.18 -26.75 -5.27
C GLY A 651 -8.50 -27.21 -4.66
N LEU A 652 -9.29 -27.95 -5.46
CA LEU A 652 -10.68 -28.31 -5.13
C LEU A 652 -10.82 -29.08 -3.79
N ALA A 653 -9.89 -29.97 -3.48
CA ALA A 653 -9.98 -30.77 -2.25
C ALA A 653 -9.82 -29.90 -0.99
N VAL A 654 -8.92 -28.91 -1.03
CA VAL A 654 -8.74 -27.93 0.06
C VAL A 654 -9.97 -27.04 0.15
N CYS A 655 -10.45 -26.48 -0.96
CA CYS A 655 -11.66 -25.64 -1.02
C CYS A 655 -12.88 -26.33 -0.36
N LEU A 656 -13.14 -27.61 -0.69
CA LEU A 656 -14.22 -28.39 -0.05
C LEU A 656 -13.97 -28.63 1.45
N ALA A 657 -12.72 -28.94 1.83
CA ALA A 657 -12.36 -29.15 3.24
C ALA A 657 -12.55 -27.86 4.06
N GLU A 658 -12.16 -26.71 3.55
CA GLU A 658 -12.36 -25.40 4.19
C GLU A 658 -13.85 -25.09 4.35
N SER A 659 -14.67 -25.33 3.32
CA SER A 659 -16.12 -25.15 3.42
C SER A 659 -16.74 -26.00 4.52
N VAL A 660 -16.25 -27.23 4.75
CA VAL A 660 -16.67 -28.10 5.87
C VAL A 660 -16.16 -27.57 7.21
N ILE A 661 -14.90 -27.13 7.28
CA ILE A 661 -14.30 -26.64 8.53
C ILE A 661 -15.01 -25.36 9.03
N PHE A 662 -15.45 -24.51 8.10
CA PHE A 662 -16.16 -23.27 8.44
C PHE A 662 -17.65 -23.46 8.77
N SER A 663 -18.24 -24.64 8.48
CA SER A 663 -19.64 -24.99 8.76
C SER A 663 -19.81 -25.44 10.21
#